data_5807ba409e2016e59dfff136159e3246
#
_entry.id   5807ba409e2016e59dfff136159e3246
#
_cell.length_a   1.000
_cell.length_b   1.000
_cell.length_c   1.000
_cell.angle_alpha   90.00
_cell.angle_beta   90.00
_cell.angle_gamma   90.00
#
_symmetry.space_group_name_H-M   'P 1'
#
loop_
_entity.id
_entity.type
_entity.pdbx_description
1 polymer ?
#
loop_
_entity_poly.entity_id
_entity_poly.type
_entity_poly.pdbx_seq_one_letter_code
_entity_poly.pdbx_strand_id
1 'polypeptide(L)'
;MQVTSEILHGKLKEFFGFDSFKGDQEAIIRHLIEGNNTFVLMPTGGGKSLCYQLPALVMPGTAIVISPLIALMKNQVDAIRGFVANKDGIAHFLNSSLNKTQLQEVKDDLLSGATKLLYVAPESLTKEENIQLLRQCKISFYAVDEAHCISEWGHDFRPEYRKIQPIVNEIGQAPIIALTATATPKVQSDIQKNLGMSDAKVFKSSFNRANLYYEMRPKVNTEKEIIKFIKNNSGKSGIIYCLSRKKVEELAELLNVNGIKARPYHAGLDAATRSNNQDLFLMEEIDVIVATIAFGMGIDKPDVRFVIHYNIPKSLEGYYQETGRAGRDGGEGQCITFYSYKDILKLEKFMQSKPVAEQEIGKQLINDTIAYAESNQCRRKTLLNYFGEQYTQDNCGNCDNCLYPKKQFEGKEYLATVLELVAGIKENFKADHLANILGGVNNSIIKSYHHNNLEWFGIIPGKDSRFWLAVIRQAIVMQYLYKDIEKYGLVSVTDKGLEFLKAPHSVMITEDREFANTDDDDEVATIGTSKHQGGGGDATLLAMLKDVRHSLSKKLKLPAFVIFGDPSLEDMSIMYPISLEELKNCQGVGEGKARKFGKEFISLIAKYVEENEIDRPTDFVVKSVANKSLNKVYIIQSVDKKIPLDEIADAKHMELEQVYDELEAIVGAGTKINIDYYIRMIIDEDKVDDIYEYFKEEATSDSVNEAMKALGPDYTEEEVRLIRIKFLSEIGN
;
A
#
# COMPACT_ATOMS: atom_id res chain seq x y z
N MET A 1 17.73 -4.77 -48.14
CA MET A 1 16.72 -5.83 -48.42
C MET A 1 15.37 -5.20 -48.16
N GLN A 2 14.52 -5.06 -49.17
CA GLN A 2 13.16 -4.59 -48.93
C GLN A 2 12.40 -5.70 -48.17
N VAL A 3 12.13 -5.50 -46.89
CA VAL A 3 11.39 -6.45 -46.11
C VAL A 3 9.89 -6.22 -46.35
N THR A 4 9.27 -7.15 -47.11
CA THR A 4 7.83 -7.08 -47.42
C THR A 4 6.98 -7.54 -46.24
N SER A 5 5.68 -7.18 -46.24
CA SER A 5 4.72 -7.63 -45.24
C SER A 5 4.68 -9.15 -45.09
N GLU A 6 4.69 -9.86 -46.22
CA GLU A 6 4.69 -11.33 -46.26
C GLU A 6 5.90 -11.95 -45.57
N ILE A 7 7.10 -11.34 -45.75
CA ILE A 7 8.31 -11.79 -45.01
C ILE A 7 8.16 -11.59 -43.52
N LEU A 8 7.62 -10.45 -43.10
CA LEU A 8 7.42 -10.17 -41.67
C LEU A 8 6.41 -11.12 -41.04
N HIS A 9 5.28 -11.38 -41.69
CA HIS A 9 4.28 -12.35 -41.21
C HIS A 9 4.86 -13.78 -41.17
N GLY A 10 5.63 -14.16 -42.20
CA GLY A 10 6.33 -15.46 -42.20
C GLY A 10 7.31 -15.60 -41.04
N LYS A 11 8.09 -14.56 -40.74
CA LYS A 11 9.05 -14.55 -39.64
C LYS A 11 8.36 -14.46 -38.25
N LEU A 12 7.24 -13.75 -38.15
CA LEU A 12 6.40 -13.72 -36.94
C LEU A 12 5.91 -15.12 -36.59
N LYS A 13 5.41 -15.86 -37.59
CA LYS A 13 4.94 -17.23 -37.41
C LYS A 13 6.08 -18.20 -37.09
N GLU A 14 7.21 -18.06 -37.82
CA GLU A 14 8.41 -18.92 -37.66
C GLU A 14 9.01 -18.80 -36.24
N PHE A 15 9.21 -17.56 -35.75
CA PHE A 15 9.90 -17.32 -34.48
C PHE A 15 9.00 -17.29 -33.26
N PHE A 16 7.76 -16.79 -33.38
CA PHE A 16 6.88 -16.53 -32.24
C PHE A 16 5.56 -17.32 -32.28
N GLY A 17 5.27 -18.02 -33.37
CA GLY A 17 4.05 -18.80 -33.55
C GLY A 17 2.78 -17.97 -33.74
N PHE A 18 2.88 -16.63 -33.91
CA PHE A 18 1.72 -15.77 -34.10
C PHE A 18 1.35 -15.65 -35.58
N ASP A 19 0.05 -15.67 -35.88
CA ASP A 19 -0.49 -15.53 -37.22
C ASP A 19 -0.63 -14.08 -37.70
N SER A 20 -0.72 -13.12 -36.75
CA SER A 20 -0.94 -11.70 -37.07
C SER A 20 -0.34 -10.77 -36.02
N PHE A 21 0.02 -9.57 -36.46
CA PHE A 21 0.45 -8.47 -35.59
C PHE A 21 -0.73 -7.84 -34.87
N LYS A 22 -0.48 -7.29 -33.67
CA LYS A 22 -1.47 -6.55 -32.91
C LYS A 22 -1.29 -5.03 -33.13
N GLY A 23 -2.38 -4.32 -33.45
CA GLY A 23 -2.35 -2.86 -33.63
C GLY A 23 -1.27 -2.42 -34.58
N ASP A 24 -0.45 -1.45 -34.16
CA ASP A 24 0.59 -0.84 -35.02
C ASP A 24 1.93 -1.60 -35.05
N GLN A 25 2.02 -2.81 -34.49
CA GLN A 25 3.30 -3.55 -34.37
C GLN A 25 4.01 -3.70 -35.71
N GLU A 26 3.30 -4.05 -36.78
CA GLU A 26 3.91 -4.19 -38.11
C GLU A 26 4.47 -2.87 -38.63
N ALA A 27 3.72 -1.79 -38.50
CA ALA A 27 4.14 -0.45 -38.93
C ALA A 27 5.38 0.04 -38.13
N ILE A 28 5.43 -0.23 -36.81
CA ILE A 28 6.57 0.07 -35.93
C ILE A 28 7.82 -0.71 -36.42
N ILE A 29 7.68 -2.02 -36.59
CA ILE A 29 8.76 -2.92 -36.99
C ILE A 29 9.31 -2.49 -38.36
N ARG A 30 8.45 -2.22 -39.32
CA ARG A 30 8.84 -1.77 -40.65
C ARG A 30 9.59 -0.45 -40.61
N HIS A 31 9.07 0.54 -39.86
CA HIS A 31 9.69 1.85 -39.73
C HIS A 31 11.11 1.77 -39.13
N LEU A 32 11.31 0.89 -38.13
CA LEU A 32 12.64 0.63 -37.58
C LEU A 32 13.59 -0.06 -38.56
N ILE A 33 13.13 -1.08 -39.30
CA ILE A 33 13.93 -1.81 -40.25
C ILE A 33 14.37 -0.89 -41.44
N GLU A 34 13.56 0.10 -41.78
CA GLU A 34 13.88 1.13 -42.78
C GLU A 34 14.98 2.10 -42.30
N GLY A 35 15.45 1.98 -41.08
CA GLY A 35 16.55 2.77 -40.52
C GLY A 35 16.11 4.06 -39.81
N ASN A 36 14.86 4.18 -39.44
CA ASN A 36 14.31 5.39 -38.82
C ASN A 36 14.22 5.28 -37.29
N ASN A 37 14.49 6.39 -36.63
CA ASN A 37 14.22 6.52 -35.18
C ASN A 37 12.72 6.39 -34.90
N THR A 38 12.37 5.61 -33.87
CA THR A 38 11.00 5.21 -33.59
C THR A 38 10.67 5.40 -32.13
N PHE A 39 9.59 6.09 -31.82
CA PHE A 39 9.14 6.22 -30.43
C PHE A 39 7.80 5.51 -30.23
N VAL A 40 7.74 4.57 -29.29
CA VAL A 40 6.60 3.68 -29.07
C VAL A 40 6.01 3.89 -27.69
N LEU A 41 4.77 4.34 -27.67
CA LEU A 41 3.91 4.42 -26.49
C LEU A 41 2.86 3.31 -26.58
N MET A 42 3.03 2.28 -25.79
CA MET A 42 2.15 1.12 -25.84
C MET A 42 1.92 0.57 -24.44
N PRO A 43 0.66 0.34 -24.01
CA PRO A 43 0.34 -0.11 -22.66
C PRO A 43 1.03 -1.43 -22.31
N THR A 44 1.12 -1.72 -21.02
CA THR A 44 1.60 -3.02 -20.53
C THR A 44 0.71 -4.13 -21.10
N GLY A 45 1.31 -5.21 -21.58
CA GLY A 45 0.60 -6.29 -22.30
C GLY A 45 0.30 -6.03 -23.78
N GLY A 46 0.65 -4.84 -24.29
CA GLY A 46 0.49 -4.50 -25.72
C GLY A 46 1.49 -5.19 -26.66
N GLY A 47 2.48 -5.92 -26.15
CA GLY A 47 3.48 -6.63 -26.97
C GLY A 47 4.65 -5.75 -27.42
N LYS A 48 5.09 -4.79 -26.58
CA LYS A 48 6.24 -3.91 -26.85
C LYS A 48 7.51 -4.66 -27.24
N SER A 49 7.81 -5.78 -26.57
CA SER A 49 9.03 -6.55 -26.79
C SER A 49 9.13 -7.08 -28.22
N LEU A 50 8.03 -7.48 -28.83
CA LEU A 50 7.99 -7.94 -30.21
C LEU A 50 8.47 -6.86 -31.20
N CYS A 51 8.21 -5.57 -30.89
CA CYS A 51 8.58 -4.44 -31.77
C CYS A 51 10.10 -4.27 -31.95
N TYR A 52 10.93 -4.82 -31.05
CA TYR A 52 12.37 -4.84 -31.19
C TYR A 52 12.95 -6.27 -31.36
N GLN A 53 12.29 -7.30 -30.83
CA GLN A 53 12.78 -8.68 -30.93
C GLN A 53 12.72 -9.20 -32.35
N LEU A 54 11.60 -9.03 -33.06
CA LEU A 54 11.48 -9.49 -34.46
C LEU A 54 12.43 -8.75 -35.41
N PRO A 55 12.57 -7.41 -35.38
CA PRO A 55 13.59 -6.70 -36.16
C PRO A 55 15.01 -7.20 -35.88
N ALA A 56 15.37 -7.45 -34.61
CA ALA A 56 16.70 -7.95 -34.28
C ALA A 56 17.02 -9.30 -34.92
N LEU A 57 16.04 -10.19 -35.01
CA LEU A 57 16.20 -11.50 -35.65
C LEU A 57 16.30 -11.43 -37.16
N VAL A 58 15.72 -10.39 -37.77
CA VAL A 58 15.67 -10.22 -39.25
C VAL A 58 16.82 -9.35 -39.76
N MET A 59 17.23 -8.33 -39.06
CA MET A 59 18.26 -7.38 -39.48
C MET A 59 19.67 -7.96 -39.34
N PRO A 60 20.63 -7.53 -40.17
CA PRO A 60 22.02 -7.90 -40.01
C PRO A 60 22.68 -7.14 -38.88
N GLY A 61 23.44 -7.82 -38.01
CA GLY A 61 24.10 -7.26 -36.85
C GLY A 61 23.39 -7.61 -35.54
N THR A 62 23.79 -6.97 -34.46
CA THR A 62 23.29 -7.17 -33.09
C THR A 62 22.45 -5.96 -32.64
N ALA A 63 21.26 -6.18 -32.16
CA ALA A 63 20.47 -5.15 -31.47
C ALA A 63 20.89 -5.03 -30.02
N ILE A 64 21.17 -3.81 -29.58
CA ILE A 64 21.49 -3.50 -28.16
C ILE A 64 20.20 -3.08 -27.44
N VAL A 65 19.75 -3.90 -26.53
CA VAL A 65 18.53 -3.63 -25.74
C VAL A 65 18.93 -3.11 -24.36
N ILE A 66 18.68 -1.84 -24.11
CA ILE A 66 18.99 -1.17 -22.84
C ILE A 66 17.75 -1.30 -21.96
N SER A 67 17.90 -2.01 -20.83
CA SER A 67 16.78 -2.31 -19.89
C SER A 67 17.23 -2.09 -18.45
N PRO A 68 16.32 -1.62 -17.55
CA PRO A 68 16.70 -1.21 -16.20
C PRO A 68 16.84 -2.36 -15.19
N LEU A 69 16.43 -3.57 -15.54
CA LEU A 69 16.29 -4.68 -14.58
C LEU A 69 16.93 -5.99 -15.06
N ILE A 70 17.85 -6.49 -14.24
CA ILE A 70 18.59 -7.75 -14.49
C ILE A 70 17.63 -8.95 -14.60
N ALA A 71 16.63 -9.06 -13.74
CA ALA A 71 15.66 -10.17 -13.77
C ALA A 71 14.82 -10.15 -15.07
N LEU A 72 14.42 -8.97 -15.55
CA LEU A 72 13.69 -8.83 -16.81
C LEU A 72 14.55 -9.27 -17.99
N MET A 73 15.82 -8.88 -18.03
CA MET A 73 16.75 -9.27 -19.09
C MET A 73 16.87 -10.78 -19.20
N LYS A 74 17.05 -11.47 -18.07
CA LYS A 74 17.15 -12.93 -18.04
C LYS A 74 15.89 -13.58 -18.61
N ASN A 75 14.71 -13.18 -18.13
CA ASN A 75 13.46 -13.72 -18.64
C ASN A 75 13.26 -13.50 -20.14
N GLN A 76 13.65 -12.34 -20.66
CA GLN A 76 13.57 -12.03 -22.08
C GLN A 76 14.56 -12.88 -22.89
N VAL A 77 15.78 -13.08 -22.42
CA VAL A 77 16.79 -13.92 -23.07
C VAL A 77 16.32 -15.38 -23.09
N ASP A 78 15.85 -15.90 -21.96
CA ASP A 78 15.36 -17.26 -21.84
C ASP A 78 14.15 -17.52 -22.78
N ALA A 79 13.23 -16.55 -22.86
CA ALA A 79 12.10 -16.62 -23.78
C ALA A 79 12.54 -16.67 -25.25
N ILE A 80 13.47 -15.78 -25.66
CA ILE A 80 13.97 -15.76 -27.07
C ILE A 80 14.70 -17.07 -27.38
N ARG A 81 15.52 -17.58 -26.49
CA ARG A 81 16.21 -18.87 -26.68
C ARG A 81 15.21 -20.04 -26.81
N GLY A 82 14.09 -19.96 -26.09
CA GLY A 82 13.00 -20.94 -26.20
C GLY A 82 12.22 -20.88 -27.52
N PHE A 83 12.07 -19.70 -28.10
CA PHE A 83 11.38 -19.52 -29.40
C PHE A 83 12.24 -19.94 -30.60
N VAL A 84 13.56 -19.74 -30.51
CA VAL A 84 14.49 -20.04 -31.64
C VAL A 84 15.23 -21.34 -31.33
N ALA A 85 14.70 -22.45 -31.81
CA ALA A 85 15.24 -23.77 -31.56
C ALA A 85 16.76 -23.88 -31.85
N ASN A 86 17.53 -24.37 -30.89
CA ASN A 86 18.96 -24.73 -30.98
C ASN A 86 19.97 -23.60 -31.27
N LYS A 87 19.77 -22.37 -30.81
CA LYS A 87 20.77 -21.29 -30.92
C LYS A 87 20.96 -20.55 -29.60
N ASP A 88 21.69 -21.15 -28.66
CA ASP A 88 21.94 -20.54 -27.34
C ASP A 88 22.64 -19.19 -27.45
N GLY A 89 23.51 -18.98 -28.43
CA GLY A 89 24.23 -17.73 -28.69
C GLY A 89 23.38 -16.59 -29.29
N ILE A 90 22.10 -16.82 -29.63
CA ILE A 90 21.27 -15.83 -30.34
C ILE A 90 20.90 -14.60 -29.50
N ALA A 91 20.78 -14.78 -28.17
CA ALA A 91 20.47 -13.73 -27.24
C ALA A 91 21.30 -13.87 -25.96
N HIS A 92 21.88 -12.76 -25.50
CA HIS A 92 22.64 -12.69 -24.27
C HIS A 92 22.23 -11.47 -23.44
N PHE A 93 22.62 -11.48 -22.17
CA PHE A 93 22.60 -10.28 -21.33
C PHE A 93 23.99 -9.97 -20.80
N LEU A 94 24.28 -8.69 -20.61
CA LEU A 94 25.56 -8.18 -20.09
C LEU A 94 25.29 -7.35 -18.83
N ASN A 95 25.56 -7.94 -17.67
CA ASN A 95 25.38 -7.28 -16.38
C ASN A 95 26.37 -7.84 -15.33
N SER A 96 26.30 -7.34 -14.10
CA SER A 96 27.20 -7.71 -13.01
C SER A 96 27.02 -9.11 -12.41
N SER A 97 26.02 -9.87 -12.87
CA SER A 97 25.77 -11.23 -12.35
C SER A 97 26.54 -12.33 -13.10
N LEU A 98 27.15 -11.99 -14.24
CA LEU A 98 27.89 -12.96 -15.06
C LEU A 98 29.24 -13.31 -14.40
N ASN A 99 29.59 -14.59 -14.41
CA ASN A 99 30.93 -15.04 -14.08
C ASN A 99 31.89 -14.88 -15.28
N LYS A 100 33.20 -15.06 -15.06
CA LYS A 100 34.24 -14.86 -16.09
C LYS A 100 34.04 -15.72 -17.34
N THR A 101 33.62 -16.97 -17.16
CA THR A 101 33.39 -17.93 -18.29
C THR A 101 32.20 -17.47 -19.13
N GLN A 102 31.08 -17.14 -18.48
CA GLN A 102 29.90 -16.61 -19.16
C GLN A 102 30.19 -15.29 -19.90
N LEU A 103 30.97 -14.42 -19.28
CA LEU A 103 31.35 -13.16 -19.91
C LEU A 103 32.19 -13.40 -21.18
N GLN A 104 33.11 -14.38 -21.15
CA GLN A 104 33.90 -14.73 -22.31
C GLN A 104 33.05 -15.31 -23.48
N GLU A 105 32.10 -16.19 -23.12
CA GLU A 105 31.13 -16.73 -24.09
C GLU A 105 30.32 -15.63 -24.77
N VAL A 106 29.80 -14.67 -23.99
CA VAL A 106 29.09 -13.51 -24.55
C VAL A 106 29.98 -12.70 -25.51
N LYS A 107 31.26 -12.48 -25.17
CA LYS A 107 32.22 -11.75 -26.00
C LYS A 107 32.47 -12.48 -27.35
N ASP A 108 32.69 -13.80 -27.27
CA ASP A 108 32.99 -14.62 -28.43
C ASP A 108 31.78 -14.67 -29.41
N ASP A 109 30.56 -14.84 -28.88
CA ASP A 109 29.33 -14.84 -29.67
C ASP A 109 29.01 -13.48 -30.29
N LEU A 110 29.29 -12.38 -29.59
CA LEU A 110 29.17 -11.03 -30.14
C LEU A 110 30.13 -10.77 -31.29
N LEU A 111 31.40 -11.09 -31.11
CA LEU A 111 32.43 -10.88 -32.10
C LEU A 111 32.26 -11.79 -33.34
N SER A 112 31.75 -12.99 -33.15
CA SER A 112 31.40 -13.90 -34.25
C SER A 112 30.14 -13.47 -35.03
N GLY A 113 29.31 -12.56 -34.45
CA GLY A 113 28.05 -12.13 -35.03
C GLY A 113 26.89 -13.16 -34.80
N ALA A 114 27.08 -14.16 -33.97
CA ALA A 114 26.04 -15.10 -33.57
C ALA A 114 24.92 -14.41 -32.79
N THR A 115 25.27 -13.44 -31.91
CA THR A 115 24.32 -12.71 -31.10
C THR A 115 23.47 -11.73 -31.89
N LYS A 116 22.16 -11.89 -31.84
CA LYS A 116 21.18 -10.99 -32.47
C LYS A 116 20.60 -9.97 -31.48
N LEU A 117 20.49 -10.36 -30.20
CA LEU A 117 19.98 -9.50 -29.12
C LEU A 117 20.95 -9.51 -27.94
N LEU A 118 21.47 -8.36 -27.60
CA LEU A 118 22.23 -8.15 -26.37
C LEU A 118 21.49 -7.23 -25.42
N TYR A 119 21.03 -7.77 -24.29
CA TYR A 119 20.42 -6.97 -23.22
C TYR A 119 21.49 -6.43 -22.29
N VAL A 120 21.48 -5.13 -22.05
CA VAL A 120 22.50 -4.43 -21.27
C VAL A 120 21.85 -3.52 -20.23
N ALA A 121 22.34 -3.57 -18.98
CA ALA A 121 21.98 -2.59 -17.99
C ALA A 121 22.66 -1.25 -18.30
N PRO A 122 22.00 -0.09 -18.06
CA PRO A 122 22.61 1.22 -18.31
C PRO A 122 23.97 1.39 -17.64
N GLU A 123 24.10 0.91 -16.39
CA GLU A 123 25.35 0.98 -15.61
C GLU A 123 26.46 0.11 -16.23
N SER A 124 26.10 -0.97 -16.89
CA SER A 124 27.07 -1.82 -17.60
C SER A 124 27.48 -1.22 -18.95
N LEU A 125 26.56 -0.51 -19.60
CA LEU A 125 26.82 0.17 -20.86
C LEU A 125 27.85 1.30 -20.70
N THR A 126 27.93 1.95 -19.52
CA THR A 126 28.88 3.04 -19.24
C THR A 126 30.32 2.57 -19.04
N LYS A 127 30.59 1.26 -18.96
CA LYS A 127 31.94 0.74 -18.73
C LYS A 127 32.75 0.79 -20.02
N GLU A 128 33.96 1.36 -19.98
CA GLU A 128 34.83 1.52 -21.11
C GLU A 128 35.11 0.20 -21.84
N GLU A 129 35.35 -0.90 -21.10
CA GLU A 129 35.57 -2.24 -21.66
C GLU A 129 34.41 -2.72 -22.54
N ASN A 130 33.16 -2.38 -22.16
CA ASN A 130 31.97 -2.76 -22.90
C ASN A 130 31.78 -1.87 -24.13
N ILE A 131 32.07 -0.57 -24.00
CA ILE A 131 32.05 0.36 -25.13
C ILE A 131 33.04 -0.08 -26.19
N GLN A 132 34.28 -0.42 -25.83
CA GLN A 132 35.30 -0.90 -26.74
C GLN A 132 34.94 -2.24 -27.44
N LEU A 133 34.30 -3.15 -26.70
CA LEU A 133 33.78 -4.40 -27.26
C LEU A 133 32.70 -4.11 -28.33
N LEU A 134 31.72 -3.25 -27.96
CA LEU A 134 30.57 -2.96 -28.85
C LEU A 134 30.98 -2.18 -30.10
N ARG A 135 32.06 -1.37 -30.04
CA ARG A 135 32.62 -0.72 -31.23
C ARG A 135 33.13 -1.69 -32.31
N GLN A 136 33.46 -2.92 -31.90
CA GLN A 136 33.94 -3.96 -32.82
C GLN A 136 32.77 -4.74 -33.44
N CYS A 137 31.54 -4.56 -32.93
CA CYS A 137 30.37 -5.27 -33.39
C CYS A 137 29.57 -4.44 -34.41
N LYS A 138 28.93 -5.12 -35.37
CA LYS A 138 27.95 -4.48 -36.23
C LYS A 138 26.65 -4.29 -35.49
N ILE A 139 26.32 -3.05 -35.10
CA ILE A 139 25.05 -2.74 -34.41
C ILE A 139 23.94 -2.57 -35.46
N SER A 140 22.81 -3.25 -35.25
CA SER A 140 21.62 -3.11 -36.07
C SER A 140 20.75 -1.91 -35.67
N PHE A 141 20.50 -1.76 -34.37
CA PHE A 141 19.79 -0.64 -33.74
C PHE A 141 19.96 -0.70 -32.22
N TYR A 142 19.56 0.38 -31.55
CA TYR A 142 19.44 0.45 -30.08
C TYR A 142 17.97 0.44 -29.71
N ALA A 143 17.57 -0.44 -28.74
CA ALA A 143 16.26 -0.43 -28.15
C ALA A 143 16.37 0.08 -26.71
N VAL A 144 15.72 1.18 -26.40
CA VAL A 144 15.66 1.75 -25.04
C VAL A 144 14.33 1.35 -24.44
N ASP A 145 14.35 0.27 -23.65
CA ASP A 145 13.16 -0.21 -22.95
C ASP A 145 12.95 0.60 -21.67
N GLU A 146 11.69 0.72 -21.25
CA GLU A 146 11.27 1.58 -20.13
C GLU A 146 11.87 3.01 -20.23
N ALA A 147 11.78 3.59 -21.44
CA ALA A 147 12.40 4.86 -21.77
C ALA A 147 11.98 6.02 -20.86
N HIS A 148 10.87 5.90 -20.13
CA HIS A 148 10.44 6.89 -19.13
C HIS A 148 11.47 7.07 -18.00
N CYS A 149 12.38 6.10 -17.77
CA CYS A 149 13.47 6.22 -16.81
C CYS A 149 14.46 7.34 -17.12
N ILE A 150 14.48 7.88 -18.34
CA ILE A 150 15.36 9.00 -18.72
C ILE A 150 14.90 10.35 -18.17
N SER A 151 13.60 10.47 -17.84
CA SER A 151 12.96 11.71 -17.47
C SER A 151 12.91 11.90 -15.95
N GLU A 152 13.35 13.05 -15.46
CA GLU A 152 13.17 13.46 -14.05
C GLU A 152 11.70 13.60 -13.67
N TRP A 153 10.84 13.86 -14.65
CA TRP A 153 9.39 13.94 -14.49
C TRP A 153 8.71 12.57 -14.51
N GLY A 154 9.48 11.49 -14.76
CA GLY A 154 9.01 10.13 -14.71
C GLY A 154 8.98 9.58 -13.27
N HIS A 155 8.14 8.62 -13.04
CA HIS A 155 7.96 8.00 -11.70
C HIS A 155 9.14 7.10 -11.25
N ASP A 156 10.04 6.71 -12.17
CA ASP A 156 11.25 5.88 -11.92
C ASP A 156 12.46 6.46 -12.66
N PHE A 157 12.83 7.68 -12.31
CA PHE A 157 14.00 8.35 -12.90
C PHE A 157 15.29 7.63 -12.55
N ARG A 158 16.15 7.42 -13.59
CA ARG A 158 17.47 6.82 -13.46
C ARG A 158 18.51 7.67 -14.19
N PRO A 159 19.42 8.32 -13.47
CA PRO A 159 20.43 9.21 -14.08
C PRO A 159 21.27 8.55 -15.17
N GLU A 160 21.51 7.23 -15.09
CA GLU A 160 22.28 6.45 -16.07
C GLU A 160 21.64 6.47 -17.45
N TYR A 161 20.30 6.56 -17.53
CA TYR A 161 19.60 6.65 -18.81
C TYR A 161 19.95 7.92 -19.60
N ARG A 162 20.33 9.01 -18.94
CA ARG A 162 20.77 10.25 -19.62
C ARG A 162 22.13 10.12 -20.29
N LYS A 163 22.89 9.09 -19.95
CA LYS A 163 24.19 8.80 -20.59
C LYS A 163 24.04 7.98 -21.87
N ILE A 164 22.87 7.45 -22.18
CA ILE A 164 22.64 6.54 -23.32
C ILE A 164 23.02 7.22 -24.64
N GLN A 165 22.50 8.40 -24.92
CA GLN A 165 22.73 9.11 -26.19
C GLN A 165 24.22 9.44 -26.45
N PRO A 166 24.98 9.98 -25.49
CA PRO A 166 26.44 10.13 -25.64
C PRO A 166 27.17 8.81 -25.92
N ILE A 167 26.80 7.72 -25.24
CA ILE A 167 27.41 6.39 -25.42
C ILE A 167 27.06 5.80 -26.77
N VAL A 168 25.83 5.94 -27.26
CA VAL A 168 25.42 5.54 -28.61
C VAL A 168 26.27 6.24 -29.68
N ASN A 169 26.53 7.55 -29.53
CA ASN A 169 27.41 8.29 -30.42
C ASN A 169 28.87 7.79 -30.40
N GLU A 170 29.32 7.30 -29.25
CA GLU A 170 30.67 6.78 -29.06
C GLU A 170 30.83 5.36 -29.59
N ILE A 171 29.86 4.47 -29.44
CA ILE A 171 29.88 3.10 -29.99
C ILE A 171 29.73 3.12 -31.53
N GLY A 172 28.72 3.85 -32.02
CA GLY A 172 28.41 3.95 -33.45
C GLY A 172 26.93 4.28 -33.66
N GLN A 173 26.65 5.17 -34.58
CA GLN A 173 25.29 5.58 -34.90
C GLN A 173 24.49 4.45 -35.53
N ALA A 174 23.32 4.17 -35.00
CA ALA A 174 22.31 3.27 -35.52
C ALA A 174 20.91 3.78 -35.11
N PRO A 175 19.84 3.32 -35.75
CA PRO A 175 18.49 3.73 -35.37
C PRO A 175 18.20 3.44 -33.89
N ILE A 176 17.40 4.31 -33.26
CA ILE A 176 16.96 4.12 -31.91
C ILE A 176 15.45 3.86 -31.89
N ILE A 177 15.03 2.78 -31.22
CA ILE A 177 13.65 2.58 -30.83
C ILE A 177 13.51 2.77 -29.31
N ALA A 178 12.75 3.78 -28.90
CA ALA A 178 12.43 4.04 -27.51
C ALA A 178 11.01 3.52 -27.20
N LEU A 179 10.87 2.73 -26.13
CA LEU A 179 9.59 2.09 -25.77
C LEU A 179 9.25 2.37 -24.31
N THR A 180 7.99 2.70 -24.06
CA THR A 180 7.46 2.81 -22.69
C THR A 180 5.97 2.56 -22.65
N ALA A 181 5.49 2.10 -21.47
CA ALA A 181 4.06 1.94 -21.21
C ALA A 181 3.43 3.19 -20.60
N THR A 182 4.22 4.06 -20.00
CA THR A 182 3.76 5.17 -19.16
C THR A 182 4.58 6.42 -19.45
N ALA A 183 4.02 7.36 -20.18
CA ALA A 183 4.64 8.66 -20.38
C ALA A 183 3.57 9.74 -20.63
N THR A 184 3.50 10.72 -19.72
CA THR A 184 2.73 11.94 -19.94
C THR A 184 3.33 12.74 -21.10
N PRO A 185 2.62 13.70 -21.71
CA PRO A 185 3.16 14.52 -22.82
C PRO A 185 4.50 15.17 -22.48
N LYS A 186 4.69 15.60 -21.23
CA LYS A 186 5.95 16.19 -20.75
C LYS A 186 7.09 15.18 -20.74
N VAL A 187 6.83 13.96 -20.23
CA VAL A 187 7.79 12.85 -20.23
C VAL A 187 8.14 12.43 -21.66
N GLN A 188 7.16 12.37 -22.57
CA GLN A 188 7.39 12.06 -23.99
C GLN A 188 8.37 13.03 -24.63
N SER A 189 8.18 14.35 -24.45
CA SER A 189 9.08 15.38 -24.96
C SER A 189 10.49 15.26 -24.38
N ASP A 190 10.60 14.96 -23.10
CA ASP A 190 11.88 14.82 -22.42
C ASP A 190 12.65 13.57 -22.89
N ILE A 191 11.97 12.44 -23.14
CA ILE A 191 12.56 11.24 -23.73
C ILE A 191 13.15 11.55 -25.11
N GLN A 192 12.36 12.14 -26.01
CA GLN A 192 12.80 12.45 -27.37
C GLN A 192 14.00 13.39 -27.38
N LYS A 193 13.99 14.42 -26.52
CA LYS A 193 15.10 15.37 -26.37
C LYS A 193 16.39 14.69 -25.90
N ASN A 194 16.31 13.90 -24.81
CA ASN A 194 17.49 13.28 -24.20
C ASN A 194 18.08 12.14 -25.03
N LEU A 195 17.29 11.49 -25.88
CA LEU A 195 17.78 10.48 -26.84
C LEU A 195 18.17 11.06 -28.20
N GLY A 196 18.07 12.38 -28.40
CA GLY A 196 18.39 13.03 -29.67
C GLY A 196 17.48 12.60 -30.83
N MET A 197 16.20 12.27 -30.53
CA MET A 197 15.23 11.74 -31.50
C MET A 197 13.96 12.61 -31.58
N SER A 198 14.15 13.93 -31.60
CA SER A 198 13.04 14.90 -31.65
C SER A 198 12.20 14.81 -32.94
N ASP A 199 12.76 14.27 -34.02
CA ASP A 199 12.12 14.02 -35.31
C ASP A 199 11.55 12.61 -35.45
N ALA A 200 11.70 11.76 -34.45
CA ALA A 200 11.23 10.38 -34.49
C ALA A 200 9.70 10.31 -34.62
N LYS A 201 9.25 9.39 -35.46
CA LYS A 201 7.81 9.08 -35.54
C LYS A 201 7.33 8.44 -34.26
N VAL A 202 6.26 9.03 -33.71
CA VAL A 202 5.62 8.54 -32.50
C VAL A 202 4.48 7.60 -32.89
N PHE A 203 4.54 6.37 -32.41
CA PHE A 203 3.45 5.39 -32.48
C PHE A 203 2.79 5.32 -31.10
N LYS A 204 1.55 5.73 -31.04
CA LYS A 204 0.81 5.82 -29.77
C LYS A 204 -0.41 4.92 -29.80
N SER A 205 -0.35 3.82 -29.06
CA SER A 205 -1.51 2.99 -28.79
C SER A 205 -2.35 3.61 -27.66
N SER A 206 -3.65 3.34 -27.67
CA SER A 206 -4.54 3.80 -26.60
C SER A 206 -4.11 3.23 -25.25
N PHE A 207 -4.15 4.08 -24.22
CA PHE A 207 -3.98 3.67 -22.81
C PHE A 207 -5.24 3.02 -22.24
N ASN A 208 -6.33 2.98 -23.00
CA ASN A 208 -7.58 2.42 -22.52
C ASN A 208 -7.51 0.89 -22.38
N ARG A 209 -7.72 0.41 -21.16
CA ARG A 209 -7.85 -0.99 -20.81
C ARG A 209 -9.32 -1.26 -20.46
N ALA A 210 -10.16 -1.43 -21.51
CA ALA A 210 -11.60 -1.56 -21.36
C ALA A 210 -12.04 -2.73 -20.45
N ASN A 211 -11.22 -3.79 -20.39
CA ASN A 211 -11.42 -4.99 -19.59
C ASN A 211 -11.09 -4.83 -18.09
N LEU A 212 -10.57 -3.68 -17.66
CA LEU A 212 -10.23 -3.45 -16.25
C LEU A 212 -11.33 -2.64 -15.56
N TYR A 213 -11.80 -3.13 -14.42
CA TYR A 213 -12.65 -2.42 -13.49
C TYR A 213 -11.78 -1.64 -12.49
N TYR A 214 -12.10 -0.38 -12.22
CA TYR A 214 -11.37 0.46 -11.27
C TYR A 214 -12.26 0.88 -10.11
N GLU A 215 -11.77 0.68 -8.88
CA GLU A 215 -12.50 1.01 -7.67
C GLU A 215 -11.59 1.58 -6.59
N MET A 216 -12.05 2.65 -5.92
CA MET A 216 -11.45 3.20 -4.70
C MET A 216 -12.34 2.87 -3.51
N ARG A 217 -11.80 2.19 -2.50
CA ARG A 217 -12.48 1.86 -1.24
C ARG A 217 -11.88 2.64 -0.07
N PRO A 218 -12.70 3.02 0.92
CA PRO A 218 -12.16 3.52 2.19
C PRO A 218 -11.32 2.44 2.88
N LYS A 219 -10.26 2.86 3.54
CA LYS A 219 -9.36 1.96 4.27
C LYS A 219 -9.92 1.66 5.66
N VAL A 220 -10.96 0.84 5.72
CA VAL A 220 -11.68 0.41 6.92
C VAL A 220 -11.81 -1.10 6.89
N ASN A 221 -11.36 -1.79 7.94
CA ASN A 221 -11.34 -3.27 8.00
C ASN A 221 -10.72 -3.92 6.75
N THR A 222 -9.65 -3.31 6.26
CA THR A 222 -9.06 -3.59 4.94
C THR A 222 -8.68 -5.05 4.77
N GLU A 223 -8.09 -5.69 5.78
CA GLU A 223 -7.71 -7.10 5.73
C GLU A 223 -8.94 -8.00 5.57
N LYS A 224 -10.01 -7.72 6.31
CA LYS A 224 -11.27 -8.47 6.20
C LYS A 224 -11.87 -8.34 4.82
N GLU A 225 -11.89 -7.12 4.27
CA GLU A 225 -12.38 -6.84 2.91
C GLU A 225 -11.55 -7.57 1.85
N ILE A 226 -10.22 -7.58 1.98
CA ILE A 226 -9.32 -8.30 1.07
C ILE A 226 -9.59 -9.81 1.13
N ILE A 227 -9.65 -10.38 2.33
CA ILE A 227 -9.91 -11.82 2.50
C ILE A 227 -11.29 -12.20 1.92
N LYS A 228 -12.32 -11.41 2.22
CA LYS A 228 -13.68 -11.61 1.67
C LYS A 228 -13.68 -11.55 0.15
N PHE A 229 -13.00 -10.53 -0.42
CA PHE A 229 -12.89 -10.38 -1.86
C PHE A 229 -12.20 -11.59 -2.51
N ILE A 230 -11.06 -12.06 -1.98
CA ILE A 230 -10.32 -13.19 -2.55
C ILE A 230 -11.12 -14.48 -2.43
N LYS A 231 -11.78 -14.73 -1.30
CA LYS A 231 -12.64 -15.91 -1.14
C LYS A 231 -13.81 -15.93 -2.11
N ASN A 232 -14.41 -14.78 -2.39
CA ASN A 232 -15.45 -14.64 -3.42
C ASN A 232 -14.90 -14.80 -4.86
N ASN A 233 -13.58 -14.70 -5.02
CA ASN A 233 -12.87 -14.89 -6.28
C ASN A 233 -11.89 -16.09 -6.20
N SER A 234 -12.24 -17.13 -5.46
CA SER A 234 -11.42 -18.34 -5.29
C SER A 234 -10.97 -18.92 -6.62
N GLY A 235 -9.73 -19.38 -6.69
CA GLY A 235 -9.10 -19.93 -7.90
C GLY A 235 -8.66 -18.88 -8.92
N LYS A 236 -8.75 -17.58 -8.60
CA LYS A 236 -8.25 -16.50 -9.45
C LYS A 236 -6.91 -16.00 -8.92
N SER A 237 -5.95 -15.79 -9.82
CA SER A 237 -4.64 -15.22 -9.49
C SER A 237 -4.72 -13.71 -9.27
N GLY A 238 -4.00 -13.21 -8.26
CA GLY A 238 -3.97 -11.79 -7.95
C GLY A 238 -2.68 -11.28 -7.32
N ILE A 239 -2.53 -9.96 -7.35
CA ILE A 239 -1.38 -9.24 -6.78
C ILE A 239 -1.90 -8.21 -5.78
N ILE A 240 -1.27 -8.13 -4.60
CA ILE A 240 -1.58 -7.12 -3.58
C ILE A 240 -0.34 -6.27 -3.34
N TYR A 241 -0.45 -4.96 -3.56
CA TYR A 241 0.64 -4.01 -3.33
C TYR A 241 0.54 -3.32 -1.98
N CYS A 242 1.66 -3.31 -1.23
CA CYS A 242 1.82 -2.62 0.04
C CYS A 242 3.05 -1.70 0.01
N LEU A 243 3.02 -0.61 0.79
CA LEU A 243 4.14 0.34 0.88
C LEU A 243 5.33 -0.22 1.68
N SER A 244 5.10 -1.03 2.71
CA SER A 244 6.16 -1.52 3.59
C SER A 244 6.39 -3.03 3.47
N ARG A 245 7.67 -3.44 3.63
CA ARG A 245 8.08 -4.86 3.65
C ARG A 245 7.39 -5.64 4.76
N LYS A 246 7.32 -5.05 5.96
CA LYS A 246 6.66 -5.62 7.12
C LYS A 246 5.19 -5.96 6.83
N LYS A 247 4.44 -5.00 6.24
CA LYS A 247 3.03 -5.24 5.89
C LYS A 247 2.85 -6.31 4.82
N VAL A 248 3.79 -6.43 3.88
CA VAL A 248 3.81 -7.50 2.87
C VAL A 248 3.89 -8.87 3.55
N GLU A 249 4.80 -9.05 4.50
CA GLU A 249 4.98 -10.31 5.22
C GLU A 249 3.76 -10.64 6.09
N GLU A 250 3.30 -9.67 6.90
CA GLU A 250 2.12 -9.81 7.77
C GLU A 250 0.86 -10.17 6.98
N LEU A 251 0.61 -9.50 5.86
CA LEU A 251 -0.59 -9.74 5.06
C LEU A 251 -0.50 -11.10 4.34
N ALA A 252 0.67 -11.50 3.84
CA ALA A 252 0.86 -12.81 3.23
C ALA A 252 0.61 -13.92 4.25
N GLU A 253 1.11 -13.78 5.49
CA GLU A 253 0.85 -14.71 6.58
C GLU A 253 -0.63 -14.78 6.95
N LEU A 254 -1.29 -13.60 7.08
CA LEU A 254 -2.72 -13.51 7.37
C LEU A 254 -3.56 -14.22 6.30
N LEU A 255 -3.24 -14.06 5.02
CA LEU A 255 -3.93 -14.74 3.93
C LEU A 255 -3.77 -16.27 4.02
N ASN A 256 -2.55 -16.76 4.29
CA ASN A 256 -2.28 -18.21 4.44
C ASN A 256 -3.07 -18.82 5.61
N VAL A 257 -3.13 -18.15 6.77
CA VAL A 257 -3.92 -18.61 7.93
C VAL A 257 -5.41 -18.69 7.60
N ASN A 258 -5.88 -17.84 6.68
CA ASN A 258 -7.27 -17.85 6.20
C ASN A 258 -7.52 -18.79 5.00
N GLY A 259 -6.55 -19.66 4.68
CA GLY A 259 -6.67 -20.67 3.63
C GLY A 259 -6.45 -20.16 2.21
N ILE A 260 -5.88 -18.96 2.05
CA ILE A 260 -5.51 -18.39 0.75
C ILE A 260 -4.01 -18.63 0.55
N LYS A 261 -3.64 -19.29 -0.53
CA LYS A 261 -2.23 -19.56 -0.85
C LYS A 261 -1.52 -18.28 -1.29
N ALA A 262 -0.79 -17.65 -0.39
CA ALA A 262 -0.10 -16.39 -0.64
C ALA A 262 1.40 -16.47 -0.33
N ARG A 263 2.23 -15.69 -1.05
CA ARG A 263 3.66 -15.52 -0.78
C ARG A 263 4.04 -14.04 -0.79
N PRO A 264 4.99 -13.63 0.08
CA PRO A 264 5.52 -12.28 0.10
C PRO A 264 6.55 -12.07 -1.02
N TYR A 265 6.64 -10.83 -1.54
CA TYR A 265 7.70 -10.45 -2.48
C TYR A 265 8.15 -9.00 -2.24
N HIS A 266 9.40 -8.81 -1.85
CA HIS A 266 10.02 -7.48 -1.69
C HIS A 266 11.55 -7.56 -1.76
N ALA A 267 12.20 -6.42 -1.96
CA ALA A 267 13.66 -6.34 -2.15
C ALA A 267 14.49 -6.79 -0.92
N GLY A 268 13.87 -6.92 0.26
CA GLY A 268 14.55 -7.42 1.47
C GLY A 268 14.68 -8.95 1.55
N LEU A 269 13.93 -9.68 0.71
CA LEU A 269 14.10 -11.14 0.58
C LEU A 269 15.37 -11.46 -0.22
N ASP A 270 16.02 -12.59 0.07
CA ASP A 270 17.12 -13.08 -0.74
C ASP A 270 16.69 -13.44 -2.18
N ALA A 271 17.65 -13.51 -3.09
CA ALA A 271 17.36 -13.69 -4.51
C ALA A 271 16.71 -15.06 -4.82
N ALA A 272 17.09 -16.13 -4.09
CA ALA A 272 16.53 -17.45 -4.29
C ALA A 272 15.07 -17.51 -3.85
N THR A 273 14.75 -16.96 -2.69
CA THR A 273 13.36 -16.85 -2.19
C THR A 273 12.49 -16.03 -3.14
N ARG A 274 12.99 -14.91 -3.67
CA ARG A 274 12.24 -14.10 -4.64
C ARG A 274 11.95 -14.86 -5.92
N SER A 275 12.97 -15.55 -6.48
CA SER A 275 12.79 -16.38 -7.68
C SER A 275 11.77 -17.47 -7.44
N ASN A 276 11.92 -18.23 -6.34
CA ASN A 276 10.99 -19.31 -5.99
C ASN A 276 9.54 -18.82 -5.82
N ASN A 277 9.32 -17.72 -5.11
CA ASN A 277 7.96 -17.18 -4.91
C ASN A 277 7.34 -16.71 -6.23
N GLN A 278 8.16 -16.16 -7.13
CA GLN A 278 7.72 -15.78 -8.48
C GLN A 278 7.36 -17.02 -9.31
N ASP A 279 8.19 -18.05 -9.29
CA ASP A 279 7.95 -19.29 -10.04
C ASP A 279 6.69 -20.00 -9.56
N LEU A 280 6.46 -20.09 -8.23
CA LEU A 280 5.24 -20.64 -7.65
C LEU A 280 3.98 -19.89 -8.13
N PHE A 281 4.07 -18.56 -8.29
CA PHE A 281 2.96 -17.75 -8.80
C PHE A 281 2.72 -17.96 -10.30
N LEU A 282 3.79 -18.05 -11.09
CA LEU A 282 3.70 -18.32 -12.53
C LEU A 282 3.16 -19.73 -12.83
N MET A 283 3.51 -20.72 -11.99
CA MET A 283 3.07 -22.11 -12.12
C MET A 283 1.70 -22.38 -11.46
N GLU A 284 1.03 -21.35 -10.95
CA GLU A 284 -0.30 -21.46 -10.32
C GLU A 284 -0.34 -22.34 -9.05
N GLU A 285 0.82 -22.52 -8.41
CA GLU A 285 0.91 -23.22 -7.13
C GLU A 285 0.45 -22.33 -5.96
N ILE A 286 0.48 -21.01 -6.15
CA ILE A 286 -0.08 -20.02 -5.25
C ILE A 286 -1.03 -19.07 -6.01
N ASP A 287 -2.06 -18.60 -5.32
CA ASP A 287 -3.09 -17.74 -5.89
C ASP A 287 -2.71 -16.26 -5.84
N VAL A 288 -1.96 -15.84 -4.79
CA VAL A 288 -1.72 -14.43 -4.50
C VAL A 288 -0.25 -14.15 -4.21
N ILE A 289 0.26 -13.10 -4.81
CA ILE A 289 1.51 -12.44 -4.39
C ILE A 289 1.17 -11.17 -3.62
N VAL A 290 1.68 -11.06 -2.40
CA VAL A 290 1.67 -9.80 -1.64
C VAL A 290 3.04 -9.16 -1.79
N ALA A 291 3.09 -7.92 -2.28
CA ALA A 291 4.37 -7.35 -2.71
C ALA A 291 4.51 -5.85 -2.42
N THR A 292 5.77 -5.39 -2.39
CA THR A 292 6.08 -3.99 -2.64
C THR A 292 6.19 -3.74 -4.16
N ILE A 293 6.44 -2.50 -4.57
CA ILE A 293 6.73 -2.14 -5.97
C ILE A 293 7.89 -2.94 -6.60
N ALA A 294 8.66 -3.67 -5.78
CA ALA A 294 9.72 -4.56 -6.26
C ALA A 294 9.18 -5.75 -7.08
N PHE A 295 7.92 -6.16 -6.86
CA PHE A 295 7.21 -7.10 -7.73
C PHE A 295 6.58 -6.31 -8.87
N GLY A 296 7.42 -5.90 -9.78
CA GLY A 296 7.06 -4.91 -10.79
C GLY A 296 7.46 -5.33 -12.19
N MET A 297 8.33 -4.55 -12.79
CA MET A 297 8.79 -4.75 -14.17
C MET A 297 9.32 -6.18 -14.38
N GLY A 298 8.90 -6.84 -15.46
CA GLY A 298 9.39 -8.17 -15.84
C GLY A 298 8.52 -9.36 -15.48
N ILE A 299 7.39 -9.16 -14.81
CA ILE A 299 6.45 -10.24 -14.53
C ILE A 299 5.42 -10.31 -15.63
N ASP A 300 5.39 -11.44 -16.31
CA ASP A 300 4.49 -11.70 -17.44
C ASP A 300 3.58 -12.90 -17.18
N LYS A 301 2.65 -12.74 -16.23
CA LYS A 301 1.53 -13.65 -16.02
C LYS A 301 0.30 -13.01 -16.67
N PRO A 302 -0.26 -13.61 -17.74
CA PRO A 302 -1.31 -12.99 -18.54
C PRO A 302 -2.68 -12.96 -17.84
N ASP A 303 -2.94 -13.92 -16.98
CA ASP A 303 -4.23 -14.25 -16.38
C ASP A 303 -4.40 -13.76 -14.94
N VAL A 304 -3.70 -12.70 -14.54
CA VAL A 304 -3.96 -12.02 -13.28
C VAL A 304 -5.35 -11.40 -13.31
N ARG A 305 -6.23 -11.79 -12.39
CA ARG A 305 -7.64 -11.37 -12.36
C ARG A 305 -7.90 -10.20 -11.44
N PHE A 306 -7.03 -9.93 -10.47
CA PHE A 306 -7.16 -8.75 -9.63
C PHE A 306 -5.81 -8.17 -9.22
N VAL A 307 -5.79 -6.86 -9.09
CA VAL A 307 -4.71 -6.10 -8.48
C VAL A 307 -5.30 -5.26 -7.36
N ILE A 308 -4.83 -5.48 -6.15
CA ILE A 308 -5.27 -4.75 -4.97
C ILE A 308 -4.14 -3.87 -4.48
N HIS A 309 -4.41 -2.59 -4.26
CA HIS A 309 -3.52 -1.68 -3.55
C HIS A 309 -4.00 -1.55 -2.11
N TYR A 310 -3.25 -2.16 -1.18
CA TYR A 310 -3.46 -1.97 0.27
C TYR A 310 -3.20 -0.53 0.69
N ASN A 311 -2.23 0.11 0.05
CA ASN A 311 -1.93 1.53 0.17
C ASN A 311 -1.95 2.16 -1.22
N ILE A 312 -2.38 3.41 -1.29
CA ILE A 312 -2.36 4.16 -2.54
C ILE A 312 -0.90 4.33 -3.05
N PRO A 313 -0.63 4.14 -4.35
CA PRO A 313 0.69 4.33 -4.90
C PRO A 313 1.09 5.82 -4.94
N LYS A 314 2.39 6.08 -5.05
CA LYS A 314 2.97 7.44 -5.03
C LYS A 314 2.66 8.28 -6.29
N SER A 315 2.22 7.65 -7.38
CA SER A 315 1.94 8.31 -8.66
C SER A 315 0.93 7.54 -9.49
N LEU A 316 0.25 8.21 -10.40
CA LEU A 316 -0.71 7.59 -11.34
C LEU A 316 -0.02 6.74 -12.41
N GLU A 317 1.22 7.04 -12.77
CA GLU A 317 2.01 6.20 -13.66
C GLU A 317 2.30 4.83 -13.03
N GLY A 318 2.74 4.83 -11.75
CA GLY A 318 2.93 3.60 -10.97
C GLY A 318 1.61 2.83 -10.85
N TYR A 319 0.53 3.52 -10.51
CA TYR A 319 -0.80 2.94 -10.44
C TYR A 319 -1.23 2.28 -11.74
N TYR A 320 -1.07 2.97 -12.87
CA TYR A 320 -1.39 2.44 -14.20
C TYR A 320 -0.53 1.23 -14.56
N GLN A 321 0.76 1.27 -14.26
CA GLN A 321 1.70 0.18 -14.51
C GLN A 321 1.37 -1.07 -13.68
N GLU A 322 1.02 -0.87 -12.41
CA GLU A 322 0.69 -1.93 -11.46
C GLU A 322 -0.69 -2.54 -11.77
N THR A 323 -1.73 -1.73 -11.98
CA THR A 323 -3.05 -2.20 -12.39
C THR A 323 -3.05 -2.84 -13.78
N GLY A 324 -2.18 -2.35 -14.67
CA GLY A 324 -1.98 -2.89 -16.02
C GLY A 324 -1.48 -4.35 -16.08
N ARG A 325 -1.14 -4.95 -14.91
CA ARG A 325 -0.81 -6.38 -14.81
C ARG A 325 -2.04 -7.27 -14.88
N ALA A 326 -3.19 -6.74 -14.49
CA ALA A 326 -4.45 -7.49 -14.59
C ALA A 326 -4.91 -7.64 -16.05
N GLY A 327 -5.46 -8.80 -16.37
CA GLY A 327 -6.14 -9.07 -17.63
C GLY A 327 -5.31 -8.81 -18.88
N ARG A 328 -4.03 -9.20 -18.92
CA ARG A 328 -3.18 -9.05 -20.12
C ARG A 328 -3.62 -9.92 -21.29
N ASP A 329 -4.27 -11.00 -21.01
CA ASP A 329 -4.90 -11.92 -21.97
C ASP A 329 -6.20 -11.37 -22.58
N GLY A 330 -6.65 -10.16 -22.15
CA GLY A 330 -7.92 -9.56 -22.54
C GLY A 330 -9.11 -9.97 -21.67
N GLY A 331 -8.91 -10.89 -20.74
CA GLY A 331 -9.91 -11.26 -19.74
C GLY A 331 -10.17 -10.12 -18.74
N GLU A 332 -11.30 -10.18 -18.04
CA GLU A 332 -11.67 -9.20 -17.03
C GLU A 332 -10.65 -9.12 -15.89
N GLY A 333 -10.35 -7.91 -15.44
CA GLY A 333 -9.47 -7.64 -14.32
C GLY A 333 -10.10 -6.63 -13.36
N GLN A 334 -9.95 -6.86 -12.06
CA GLN A 334 -10.44 -5.96 -11.01
C GLN A 334 -9.26 -5.24 -10.35
N CYS A 335 -9.31 -3.91 -10.34
CA CYS A 335 -8.30 -3.03 -9.76
C CYS A 335 -8.92 -2.29 -8.58
N ILE A 336 -8.62 -2.74 -7.36
CA ILE A 336 -9.18 -2.20 -6.12
C ILE A 336 -8.08 -1.49 -5.36
N THR A 337 -8.33 -0.25 -4.94
CA THR A 337 -7.37 0.52 -4.15
C THR A 337 -8.02 0.98 -2.86
N PHE A 338 -7.40 0.65 -1.75
CA PHE A 338 -7.77 1.17 -0.44
C PHE A 338 -7.11 2.52 -0.22
N TYR A 339 -7.92 3.52 0.08
CA TYR A 339 -7.49 4.90 0.24
C TYR A 339 -7.70 5.38 1.67
N SER A 340 -6.64 5.97 2.24
CA SER A 340 -6.66 6.72 3.48
C SER A 340 -5.75 7.94 3.35
N TYR A 341 -6.16 9.08 3.88
CA TYR A 341 -5.30 10.26 3.90
C TYR A 341 -4.02 10.05 4.75
N LYS A 342 -4.03 9.12 5.71
CA LYS A 342 -2.83 8.71 6.46
C LYS A 342 -1.75 8.13 5.54
N ASP A 343 -2.12 7.42 4.49
CA ASP A 343 -1.15 6.91 3.50
C ASP A 343 -0.47 8.06 2.75
N ILE A 344 -1.20 9.14 2.47
CA ILE A 344 -0.64 10.34 1.86
C ILE A 344 0.41 10.99 2.76
N LEU A 345 0.12 11.13 4.06
CA LEU A 345 1.08 11.67 5.03
C LEU A 345 2.38 10.83 5.11
N LYS A 346 2.28 9.49 4.97
CA LYS A 346 3.46 8.62 4.87
C LYS A 346 4.25 8.87 3.60
N LEU A 347 3.58 8.98 2.46
CA LEU A 347 4.22 9.29 1.18
C LEU A 347 4.92 10.65 1.20
N GLU A 348 4.27 11.68 1.75
CA GLU A 348 4.87 13.00 1.96
C GLU A 348 6.11 12.93 2.85
N LYS A 349 6.07 12.16 3.93
CA LYS A 349 7.23 11.96 4.82
C LYS A 349 8.41 11.30 4.11
N PHE A 350 8.17 10.33 3.23
CA PHE A 350 9.22 9.73 2.39
C PHE A 350 9.85 10.75 1.43
N MET A 351 9.08 11.73 0.95
CA MET A 351 9.60 12.77 0.07
C MET A 351 10.51 13.78 0.79
N GLN A 352 10.27 14.06 2.07
CA GLN A 352 11.06 15.03 2.84
C GLN A 352 12.56 14.70 2.94
N SER A 353 12.93 13.42 2.80
CA SER A 353 14.33 12.97 2.82
C SER A 353 15.06 13.09 1.48
N LYS A 354 14.38 13.54 0.42
CA LYS A 354 14.92 13.61 -0.94
C LYS A 354 15.46 15.01 -1.28
N PRO A 355 16.30 15.15 -2.34
CA PRO A 355 16.72 16.45 -2.84
C PRO A 355 15.52 17.34 -3.21
N VAL A 356 15.64 18.67 -3.04
CA VAL A 356 14.53 19.64 -3.24
C VAL A 356 13.86 19.51 -4.60
N ALA A 357 14.63 19.34 -5.69
CA ALA A 357 14.08 19.17 -7.02
C ALA A 357 13.20 17.91 -7.15
N GLU A 358 13.59 16.79 -6.53
CA GLU A 358 12.78 15.57 -6.50
C GLU A 358 11.56 15.71 -5.60
N GLN A 359 11.66 16.52 -4.53
CA GLN A 359 10.51 16.79 -3.65
C GLN A 359 9.38 17.49 -4.40
N GLU A 360 9.67 18.51 -5.21
CA GLU A 360 8.65 19.23 -5.97
C GLU A 360 7.91 18.33 -6.96
N ILE A 361 8.67 17.52 -7.70
CA ILE A 361 8.09 16.54 -8.63
C ILE A 361 7.24 15.52 -7.86
N GLY A 362 7.78 14.98 -6.77
CA GLY A 362 7.07 14.02 -5.93
C GLY A 362 5.76 14.57 -5.34
N LYS A 363 5.75 15.85 -4.93
CA LYS A 363 4.53 16.54 -4.47
C LYS A 363 3.45 16.59 -5.55
N GLN A 364 3.85 16.95 -6.77
CA GLN A 364 2.89 17.00 -7.87
C GLN A 364 2.30 15.62 -8.16
N LEU A 365 3.13 14.57 -8.20
CA LEU A 365 2.67 13.21 -8.42
C LEU A 365 1.70 12.72 -7.32
N ILE A 366 1.99 13.05 -6.05
CA ILE A 366 1.10 12.75 -4.93
C ILE A 366 -0.22 13.52 -5.06
N ASN A 367 -0.18 14.82 -5.42
CA ASN A 367 -1.39 15.62 -5.61
C ASN A 367 -2.28 15.07 -6.74
N ASP A 368 -1.68 14.65 -7.86
CA ASP A 368 -2.42 14.03 -8.96
C ASP A 368 -3.08 12.71 -8.52
N THR A 369 -2.40 11.95 -7.67
CA THR A 369 -2.93 10.71 -7.11
C THR A 369 -4.08 10.96 -6.14
N ILE A 370 -3.99 11.99 -5.28
CA ILE A 370 -5.08 12.44 -4.40
C ILE A 370 -6.28 12.88 -5.25
N ALA A 371 -6.04 13.71 -6.26
CA ALA A 371 -7.10 14.20 -7.17
C ALA A 371 -7.84 13.03 -7.83
N TYR A 372 -7.12 12.01 -8.27
CA TYR A 372 -7.70 10.78 -8.81
C TYR A 372 -8.52 10.01 -7.77
N ALA A 373 -7.98 9.82 -6.56
CA ALA A 373 -8.64 9.04 -5.51
C ALA A 373 -9.94 9.69 -5.02
N GLU A 374 -9.92 11.00 -4.81
CA GLU A 374 -11.04 11.76 -4.25
C GLU A 374 -12.05 12.23 -5.31
N SER A 375 -11.68 12.19 -6.61
CA SER A 375 -12.55 12.58 -7.72
C SER A 375 -13.84 11.74 -7.77
N ASN A 376 -14.93 12.40 -8.14
CA ASN A 376 -16.21 11.79 -8.51
C ASN A 376 -16.36 11.54 -10.02
N GLN A 377 -15.37 11.95 -10.83
CA GLN A 377 -15.37 11.73 -12.28
C GLN A 377 -15.08 10.25 -12.59
N CYS A 378 -15.45 9.84 -13.80
CA CYS A 378 -15.12 8.52 -14.32
C CYS A 378 -13.62 8.22 -14.15
N ARG A 379 -13.27 7.15 -13.41
CA ARG A 379 -11.87 6.75 -13.14
C ARG A 379 -11.07 6.59 -14.41
N ARG A 380 -11.66 5.96 -15.41
CA ARG A 380 -11.05 5.74 -16.73
C ARG A 380 -10.78 7.05 -17.46
N LYS A 381 -11.76 7.95 -17.51
CA LYS A 381 -11.63 9.27 -18.14
C LYS A 381 -10.49 10.06 -17.51
N THR A 382 -10.46 10.11 -16.17
CA THR A 382 -9.40 10.81 -15.42
C THR A 382 -8.02 10.24 -15.73
N LEU A 383 -7.88 8.91 -15.74
CA LEU A 383 -6.61 8.24 -15.98
C LEU A 383 -6.12 8.44 -17.42
N LEU A 384 -7.01 8.35 -18.42
CA LEU A 384 -6.67 8.57 -19.83
C LEU A 384 -6.28 10.02 -20.09
N ASN A 385 -7.03 10.99 -19.51
CA ASN A 385 -6.70 12.40 -19.61
C ASN A 385 -5.33 12.74 -19.00
N TYR A 386 -4.96 12.07 -17.89
CA TYR A 386 -3.64 12.22 -17.28
C TYR A 386 -2.50 11.87 -18.27
N PHE A 387 -2.69 10.83 -19.09
CA PHE A 387 -1.74 10.44 -20.13
C PHE A 387 -1.91 11.23 -21.46
N GLY A 388 -2.75 12.28 -21.45
CA GLY A 388 -3.01 13.12 -22.63
C GLY A 388 -3.86 12.43 -23.71
N GLU A 389 -4.65 11.42 -23.33
CA GLU A 389 -5.62 10.77 -24.21
C GLU A 389 -7.03 11.29 -23.90
N GLN A 390 -7.72 11.77 -24.92
CA GLN A 390 -9.11 12.23 -24.79
C GLN A 390 -10.05 11.03 -24.80
N TYR A 391 -10.85 10.93 -23.73
CA TYR A 391 -11.93 9.94 -23.64
C TYR A 391 -13.25 10.64 -23.90
N THR A 392 -13.89 10.31 -25.01
CA THR A 392 -15.07 11.03 -25.52
C THR A 392 -16.38 10.62 -24.84
N GLN A 393 -16.40 9.46 -24.15
CA GLN A 393 -17.58 9.00 -23.43
C GLN A 393 -17.64 9.65 -22.03
N ASP A 394 -18.83 10.01 -21.59
CA ASP A 394 -19.02 10.57 -20.25
C ASP A 394 -18.98 9.52 -19.15
N ASN A 395 -19.37 8.29 -19.47
CA ASN A 395 -19.48 7.16 -18.56
C ASN A 395 -18.81 5.93 -19.18
N CYS A 396 -17.88 5.29 -18.46
CA CYS A 396 -17.22 4.07 -18.95
C CYS A 396 -18.00 2.76 -18.62
N GLY A 397 -19.05 2.84 -17.80
CA GLY A 397 -19.82 1.68 -17.34
C GLY A 397 -19.03 0.63 -16.53
N ASN A 398 -17.75 0.88 -16.24
CA ASN A 398 -16.83 -0.10 -15.63
C ASN A 398 -15.85 0.54 -14.65
N CYS A 399 -16.36 1.37 -13.74
CA CYS A 399 -15.66 1.89 -12.56
C CYS A 399 -16.66 2.24 -11.46
N ASP A 400 -16.16 2.37 -10.21
CA ASP A 400 -16.97 2.70 -9.04
C ASP A 400 -17.81 3.97 -9.20
N ASN A 401 -17.20 5.05 -9.72
CA ASN A 401 -17.87 6.34 -9.89
C ASN A 401 -18.96 6.32 -10.97
N CYS A 402 -18.84 5.45 -11.98
CA CYS A 402 -19.86 5.30 -13.01
C CYS A 402 -21.01 4.38 -12.59
N LEU A 403 -20.71 3.29 -11.87
CA LEU A 403 -21.72 2.34 -11.39
C LEU A 403 -22.44 2.84 -10.13
N TYR A 404 -21.71 3.55 -9.26
CA TYR A 404 -22.20 4.06 -7.98
C TYR A 404 -21.86 5.55 -7.84
N PRO A 405 -22.51 6.45 -8.61
CA PRO A 405 -22.21 7.87 -8.59
C PRO A 405 -22.42 8.47 -7.20
N LYS A 406 -21.44 9.21 -6.74
CA LYS A 406 -21.47 9.88 -5.43
C LYS A 406 -22.45 11.05 -5.47
N LYS A 407 -23.19 11.24 -4.38
CA LYS A 407 -24.01 12.44 -4.21
C LYS A 407 -23.13 13.68 -4.14
N GLN A 408 -23.62 14.73 -4.74
CA GLN A 408 -23.00 16.06 -4.72
C GLN A 408 -23.96 17.06 -4.13
N PHE A 409 -23.41 18.09 -3.53
CA PHE A 409 -24.16 19.24 -3.02
C PHE A 409 -23.52 20.53 -3.47
N GLU A 410 -24.32 21.61 -3.50
CA GLU A 410 -23.81 22.96 -3.78
C GLU A 410 -22.84 23.40 -2.67
N GLY A 411 -21.58 23.61 -3.03
CA GLY A 411 -20.49 23.89 -2.12
C GLY A 411 -20.02 25.35 -2.11
N LYS A 412 -20.64 26.25 -2.88
CA LYS A 412 -20.22 27.63 -3.04
C LYS A 412 -19.98 28.35 -1.71
N GLU A 413 -20.94 28.27 -0.78
CA GLU A 413 -20.84 28.91 0.52
C GLU A 413 -19.79 28.31 1.41
N TYR A 414 -19.68 26.97 1.44
CA TYR A 414 -18.69 26.27 2.23
C TYR A 414 -17.26 26.54 1.73
N LEU A 415 -17.07 26.58 0.41
CA LEU A 415 -15.79 26.92 -0.20
C LEU A 415 -15.42 28.38 0.11
N ALA A 416 -16.35 29.32 -0.02
CA ALA A 416 -16.12 30.71 0.32
C ALA A 416 -15.68 30.87 1.79
N THR A 417 -16.40 30.24 2.73
CA THR A 417 -16.07 30.26 4.17
C THR A 417 -14.66 29.73 4.45
N VAL A 418 -14.28 28.62 3.81
CA VAL A 418 -12.91 28.06 3.95
C VAL A 418 -11.87 29.04 3.43
N LEU A 419 -12.07 29.60 2.25
CA LEU A 419 -11.11 30.53 1.64
C LEU A 419 -11.00 31.83 2.44
N GLU A 420 -12.11 32.37 2.96
CA GLU A 420 -12.14 33.55 3.84
C GLU A 420 -11.35 33.30 5.12
N LEU A 421 -11.56 32.17 5.78
CA LEU A 421 -10.77 31.80 6.96
C LEU A 421 -9.27 31.75 6.63
N VAL A 422 -8.87 31.04 5.57
CA VAL A 422 -7.44 30.87 5.22
C VAL A 422 -6.81 32.21 4.81
N ALA A 423 -7.55 33.08 4.12
CA ALA A 423 -7.08 34.41 3.75
C ALA A 423 -7.05 35.39 4.94
N GLY A 424 -7.95 35.24 5.91
CA GLY A 424 -8.10 36.13 7.06
C GLY A 424 -7.17 35.84 8.23
N ILE A 425 -6.68 34.60 8.37
CA ILE A 425 -5.72 34.23 9.42
C ILE A 425 -4.32 34.77 9.08
N LYS A 426 -3.64 35.37 10.06
CA LYS A 426 -2.33 36.02 9.86
C LYS A 426 -1.21 35.00 9.54
N GLU A 427 -1.33 33.77 10.01
CA GLU A 427 -0.34 32.69 9.83
C GLU A 427 -0.99 31.52 9.12
N ASN A 428 -0.21 30.77 8.36
CA ASN A 428 -0.71 29.58 7.69
C ASN A 428 -0.75 28.40 8.66
N PHE A 429 -1.82 27.62 8.63
CA PHE A 429 -2.04 26.43 9.46
C PHE A 429 -2.29 25.19 8.61
N LYS A 430 -2.20 24.02 9.26
CA LYS A 430 -2.54 22.73 8.63
C LYS A 430 -4.05 22.62 8.42
N ALA A 431 -4.46 21.80 7.45
CA ALA A 431 -5.87 21.55 7.14
C ALA A 431 -6.70 21.12 8.36
N ASP A 432 -6.15 20.23 9.20
CA ASP A 432 -6.83 19.77 10.42
C ASP A 432 -7.10 20.90 11.42
N HIS A 433 -6.16 21.81 11.57
CA HIS A 433 -6.33 22.97 12.47
C HIS A 433 -7.43 23.91 11.96
N LEU A 434 -7.42 24.20 10.65
CA LEU A 434 -8.45 25.03 10.01
C LEU A 434 -9.84 24.38 10.10
N ALA A 435 -9.91 23.07 9.87
CA ALA A 435 -11.13 22.29 10.02
C ALA A 435 -11.66 22.29 11.47
N ASN A 436 -10.78 22.26 12.46
CA ASN A 436 -11.15 22.35 13.87
C ASN A 436 -11.71 23.73 14.23
N ILE A 437 -11.19 24.81 13.66
CA ILE A 437 -11.76 26.17 13.84
C ILE A 437 -13.20 26.18 13.32
N LEU A 438 -13.39 25.79 12.05
CA LEU A 438 -14.70 25.81 11.41
C LEU A 438 -15.72 24.87 12.05
N GLY A 439 -15.25 23.74 12.56
CA GLY A 439 -16.06 22.75 13.28
C GLY A 439 -16.31 23.07 14.76
N GLY A 440 -15.77 24.18 15.27
CA GLY A 440 -15.96 24.60 16.66
C GLY A 440 -15.28 23.72 17.71
N VAL A 441 -14.19 23.03 17.34
CA VAL A 441 -13.45 22.13 18.26
C VAL A 441 -12.56 22.95 19.20
N ASN A 442 -12.88 22.97 20.47
CA ASN A 442 -12.21 23.78 21.49
C ASN A 442 -11.11 22.99 22.20
N ASN A 443 -9.96 22.79 21.56
CA ASN A 443 -8.79 22.09 22.12
C ASN A 443 -7.71 23.07 22.64
N SER A 444 -6.65 22.57 23.26
CA SER A 444 -5.55 23.36 23.82
C SER A 444 -4.83 24.21 22.79
N ILE A 445 -4.65 23.70 21.56
CA ILE A 445 -3.96 24.40 20.47
C ILE A 445 -4.83 25.56 19.96
N ILE A 446 -6.13 25.35 19.74
CA ILE A 446 -7.06 26.40 19.33
C ILE A 446 -7.07 27.55 20.35
N LYS A 447 -7.08 27.20 21.67
CA LYS A 447 -7.04 28.18 22.76
C LYS A 447 -5.73 28.96 22.81
N SER A 448 -4.59 28.31 22.60
CA SER A 448 -3.28 28.97 22.65
C SER A 448 -3.09 30.03 21.58
N TYR A 449 -3.70 29.84 20.40
CA TYR A 449 -3.75 30.84 19.33
C TYR A 449 -4.94 31.79 19.40
N HIS A 450 -5.81 31.66 20.40
CA HIS A 450 -7.06 32.42 20.55
C HIS A 450 -8.03 32.30 19.37
N HIS A 451 -7.95 31.20 18.60
CA HIS A 451 -8.79 30.98 17.43
C HIS A 451 -10.24 30.63 17.77
N ASN A 452 -10.53 30.29 19.02
CA ASN A 452 -11.89 30.15 19.53
C ASN A 452 -12.66 31.50 19.61
N ASN A 453 -11.98 32.63 19.39
CA ASN A 453 -12.58 33.97 19.36
C ASN A 453 -12.77 34.48 17.93
N LEU A 454 -12.39 33.73 16.91
CA LEU A 454 -12.59 34.12 15.52
C LEU A 454 -14.05 33.98 15.11
N GLU A 455 -14.51 34.85 14.19
CA GLU A 455 -15.87 34.81 13.62
C GLU A 455 -16.19 33.49 12.92
N TRP A 456 -15.18 32.78 12.41
CA TRP A 456 -15.33 31.49 11.75
C TRP A 456 -15.39 30.30 12.71
N PHE A 457 -15.24 30.51 14.03
CA PHE A 457 -15.24 29.42 15.00
C PHE A 457 -16.63 28.80 15.15
N GLY A 458 -16.79 27.55 14.67
CA GLY A 458 -18.07 26.84 14.70
C GLY A 458 -19.17 27.55 13.89
N ILE A 459 -18.78 28.20 12.78
CA ILE A 459 -19.63 29.14 12.02
C ILE A 459 -20.95 28.52 11.51
N ILE A 460 -20.97 27.23 11.16
CA ILE A 460 -22.18 26.57 10.67
C ILE A 460 -22.58 25.45 11.64
N PRO A 461 -23.71 25.60 12.36
CA PRO A 461 -24.21 24.59 13.25
C PRO A 461 -24.45 23.23 12.54
N GLY A 462 -24.05 22.15 13.19
CA GLY A 462 -24.22 20.79 12.64
C GLY A 462 -23.18 20.35 11.61
N LYS A 463 -22.18 21.18 11.31
CA LYS A 463 -21.03 20.79 10.48
C LYS A 463 -19.79 20.63 11.35
N ASP A 464 -19.38 19.38 11.55
CA ASP A 464 -18.21 19.04 12.37
C ASP A 464 -16.87 19.27 11.63
N SER A 465 -15.76 19.08 12.33
CA SER A 465 -14.42 19.22 11.76
C SER A 465 -14.14 18.26 10.61
N ARG A 466 -14.79 17.09 10.57
CA ARG A 466 -14.63 16.09 9.49
C ARG A 466 -15.24 16.62 8.20
N PHE A 467 -16.44 17.17 8.27
CA PHE A 467 -17.08 17.83 7.12
C PHE A 467 -16.18 18.93 6.53
N TRP A 468 -15.66 19.81 7.39
CA TRP A 468 -14.80 20.90 6.96
C TRP A 468 -13.46 20.43 6.40
N LEU A 469 -12.88 19.37 6.98
CA LEU A 469 -11.66 18.77 6.45
C LEU A 469 -11.87 18.21 5.04
N ALA A 470 -13.02 17.59 4.76
CA ALA A 470 -13.38 17.11 3.43
C ALA A 470 -13.52 18.29 2.43
N VAL A 471 -14.16 19.39 2.83
CA VAL A 471 -14.28 20.60 1.99
C VAL A 471 -12.89 21.19 1.70
N ILE A 472 -12.02 21.32 2.71
CA ILE A 472 -10.64 21.82 2.55
C ILE A 472 -9.83 20.92 1.60
N ARG A 473 -9.93 19.59 1.72
CA ARG A 473 -9.27 18.65 0.82
C ARG A 473 -9.72 18.83 -0.62
N GLN A 474 -11.03 18.92 -0.86
CA GLN A 474 -11.57 19.15 -2.20
C GLN A 474 -11.15 20.52 -2.75
N ALA A 475 -11.07 21.55 -1.91
CA ALA A 475 -10.55 22.87 -2.29
C ALA A 475 -9.08 22.81 -2.73
N ILE A 476 -8.25 21.98 -2.09
CA ILE A 476 -6.86 21.73 -2.49
C ILE A 476 -6.82 21.01 -3.84
N VAL A 477 -7.60 19.94 -4.02
CA VAL A 477 -7.68 19.17 -5.27
C VAL A 477 -8.16 20.04 -6.44
N MET A 478 -9.14 20.90 -6.18
CA MET A 478 -9.67 21.86 -7.18
C MET A 478 -8.74 23.08 -7.39
N GLN A 479 -7.60 23.12 -6.69
CA GLN A 479 -6.60 24.19 -6.78
C GLN A 479 -7.07 25.58 -6.31
N TYR A 480 -8.08 25.67 -5.45
CA TYR A 480 -8.44 26.90 -4.75
C TYR A 480 -7.54 27.16 -3.53
N LEU A 481 -7.01 26.09 -2.95
CA LEU A 481 -6.01 26.12 -1.88
C LEU A 481 -4.73 25.40 -2.32
N TYR A 482 -3.60 25.83 -1.77
CA TYR A 482 -2.30 25.19 -1.93
C TYR A 482 -1.83 24.67 -0.57
N LYS A 483 -1.35 23.41 -0.54
CA LYS A 483 -0.74 22.80 0.63
C LYS A 483 0.78 22.77 0.46
N ASP A 484 1.50 23.51 1.28
CA ASP A 484 2.97 23.56 1.26
C ASP A 484 3.57 22.41 2.07
N ILE A 485 4.06 21.38 1.36
CA ILE A 485 4.64 20.17 1.99
C ILE A 485 6.00 20.49 2.63
N GLU A 486 6.78 21.44 2.07
CA GLU A 486 8.08 21.87 2.63
C GLU A 486 7.91 22.55 3.97
N LYS A 487 6.81 23.29 4.13
CA LYS A 487 6.42 23.90 5.39
C LYS A 487 5.46 23.05 6.19
N TYR A 488 5.71 21.74 6.22
CA TYR A 488 4.96 20.76 7.05
C TYR A 488 3.45 20.70 6.77
N GLY A 489 3.03 21.02 5.54
CA GLY A 489 1.63 20.94 5.10
C GLY A 489 0.78 22.12 5.48
N LEU A 490 1.37 23.31 5.60
CA LEU A 490 0.63 24.55 5.78
C LEU A 490 -0.21 24.88 4.54
N VAL A 491 -1.41 25.40 4.76
CA VAL A 491 -2.38 25.69 3.70
C VAL A 491 -2.44 27.20 3.43
N SER A 492 -2.47 27.58 2.16
CA SER A 492 -2.63 28.97 1.70
C SER A 492 -3.61 29.07 0.54
N VAL A 493 -4.18 30.25 0.31
CA VAL A 493 -5.09 30.52 -0.81
C VAL A 493 -4.29 30.72 -2.09
N THR A 494 -4.74 30.13 -3.20
CA THR A 494 -4.15 30.34 -4.54
C THR A 494 -4.75 31.58 -5.22
N ASP A 495 -4.15 31.99 -6.36
CA ASP A 495 -4.72 33.06 -7.19
C ASP A 495 -6.16 32.72 -7.63
N LYS A 496 -6.41 31.45 -8.00
CA LYS A 496 -7.74 30.94 -8.32
C LYS A 496 -8.72 31.08 -7.14
N GLY A 497 -8.23 30.81 -5.91
CA GLY A 497 -9.01 30.99 -4.70
C GLY A 497 -9.36 32.45 -4.43
N LEU A 498 -8.41 33.36 -4.64
CA LEU A 498 -8.63 34.80 -4.50
C LEU A 498 -9.61 35.36 -5.58
N GLU A 499 -9.53 34.82 -6.80
CA GLU A 499 -10.51 35.16 -7.86
C GLU A 499 -11.90 34.65 -7.51
N PHE A 500 -12.03 33.45 -6.95
CA PHE A 500 -13.30 32.92 -6.48
C PHE A 500 -13.92 33.80 -5.38
N LEU A 501 -13.16 34.29 -4.42
CA LEU A 501 -13.65 35.20 -3.38
C LEU A 501 -14.18 36.52 -3.95
N LYS A 502 -13.61 37.02 -5.06
CA LYS A 502 -14.10 38.22 -5.74
C LYS A 502 -15.41 38.00 -6.51
N ALA A 503 -15.58 36.82 -7.10
CA ALA A 503 -16.73 36.45 -7.91
C ALA A 503 -17.15 34.97 -7.66
N PRO A 504 -17.79 34.69 -6.50
CA PRO A 504 -18.16 33.33 -6.15
C PRO A 504 -19.19 32.75 -7.14
N HIS A 505 -18.89 31.56 -7.66
CA HIS A 505 -19.74 30.81 -8.59
C HIS A 505 -20.13 29.45 -8.01
N SER A 506 -21.09 28.77 -8.63
CA SER A 506 -21.50 27.44 -8.21
C SER A 506 -20.34 26.43 -8.31
N VAL A 507 -20.09 25.69 -7.26
CA VAL A 507 -19.08 24.61 -7.18
C VAL A 507 -19.72 23.41 -6.50
N MET A 508 -19.79 22.29 -7.23
CA MET A 508 -20.31 21.05 -6.68
C MET A 508 -19.23 20.34 -5.84
N ILE A 509 -19.52 20.09 -4.59
CA ILE A 509 -18.69 19.33 -3.65
C ILE A 509 -19.31 17.94 -3.50
N THR A 510 -18.48 16.93 -3.54
CA THR A 510 -18.91 15.54 -3.34
C THR A 510 -19.14 15.27 -1.86
N GLU A 511 -20.28 14.65 -1.52
CA GLU A 511 -20.45 14.08 -0.18
C GLU A 511 -19.32 13.08 0.07
N ASP A 512 -18.61 13.29 1.17
CA ASP A 512 -17.55 12.38 1.57
C ASP A 512 -18.19 11.01 1.83
N ARG A 513 -17.70 9.98 1.15
CA ARG A 513 -17.79 8.66 1.77
C ARG A 513 -16.92 8.82 3.01
N GLU A 514 -17.46 8.49 4.16
CA GLU A 514 -16.66 8.43 5.38
C GLU A 514 -15.39 7.60 5.12
N PHE A 515 -14.34 8.25 4.59
CA PHE A 515 -12.98 7.79 4.75
C PHE A 515 -12.64 8.10 6.21
N ALA A 516 -13.40 7.45 7.11
CA ALA A 516 -13.27 7.65 8.53
C ALA A 516 -11.80 7.47 8.87
N ASN A 517 -11.27 8.41 9.62
CA ASN A 517 -10.04 8.24 10.37
C ASN A 517 -10.24 7.10 11.37
N THR A 518 -10.29 5.88 10.88
CA THR A 518 -10.20 4.69 11.70
C THR A 518 -8.73 4.42 11.90
N ASP A 519 -8.33 4.43 13.15
CA ASP A 519 -6.98 4.29 13.66
C ASP A 519 -6.38 2.88 13.47
N ASP A 520 -6.66 2.17 12.38
CA ASP A 520 -6.48 0.72 12.30
C ASP A 520 -5.25 0.22 11.53
N ASP A 521 -4.27 1.04 11.17
CA ASP A 521 -3.21 0.47 10.30
C ASP A 521 -1.74 0.70 10.68
N ASP A 522 -1.38 1.22 11.86
CA ASP A 522 0.04 1.37 12.24
C ASP A 522 0.40 1.10 13.71
N GLU A 523 -0.48 0.56 14.48
CA GLU A 523 -0.04 -0.13 15.69
C GLU A 523 0.03 -1.63 15.38
N VAL A 524 1.25 -2.12 15.21
CA VAL A 524 1.59 -3.41 15.81
C VAL A 524 0.84 -3.42 17.12
N ALA A 525 -0.14 -4.29 17.24
CA ALA A 525 -1.00 -4.35 18.39
C ALA A 525 -0.20 -4.24 19.70
N THR A 526 -0.04 -3.05 20.18
CA THR A 526 -0.15 -2.82 21.59
C THR A 526 -1.62 -3.03 21.88
N ILE A 527 -1.94 -4.21 22.35
CA ILE A 527 -3.20 -4.52 22.99
C ILE A 527 -3.21 -3.66 24.27
N GLY A 528 -3.72 -2.46 24.14
CA GLY A 528 -3.81 -1.50 25.22
C GLY A 528 -4.57 -0.28 24.74
N THR A 529 -5.86 -0.22 25.03
CA THR A 529 -6.69 0.97 25.04
C THR A 529 -6.86 1.75 23.74
N SER A 530 -7.63 1.26 22.80
CA SER A 530 -8.35 2.13 21.86
C SER A 530 -9.68 2.52 22.50
N LYS A 531 -9.81 3.80 22.85
CA LYS A 531 -11.09 4.42 23.15
C LYS A 531 -11.98 4.34 21.91
N HIS A 532 -12.80 3.31 21.82
CA HIS A 532 -13.98 3.33 20.97
C HIS A 532 -15.00 4.27 21.61
N GLN A 533 -15.01 5.51 21.17
CA GLN A 533 -16.14 6.41 21.39
C GLN A 533 -17.03 6.36 20.15
N GLY A 534 -18.16 5.68 20.28
CA GLY A 534 -19.37 5.99 19.56
C GLY A 534 -19.58 5.28 18.23
N GLY A 535 -20.31 4.17 18.23
CA GLY A 535 -20.91 3.63 17.02
C GLY A 535 -21.55 2.28 17.21
N GLY A 536 -22.75 2.21 17.81
CA GLY A 536 -23.74 1.21 17.45
C GLY A 536 -23.55 -0.23 17.89
N GLY A 537 -22.95 -0.51 19.04
CA GLY A 537 -23.17 -1.80 19.71
C GLY A 537 -24.63 -1.94 20.13
N ASP A 538 -25.19 -3.16 20.05
CA ASP A 538 -26.56 -3.43 20.50
C ASP A 538 -26.66 -3.13 22.02
N ALA A 539 -27.25 -1.97 22.34
CA ALA A 539 -27.37 -1.49 23.71
C ALA A 539 -28.18 -2.44 24.60
N THR A 540 -29.13 -3.16 24.00
CA THR A 540 -29.96 -4.15 24.71
C THR A 540 -29.12 -5.38 25.05
N LEU A 541 -28.41 -5.91 24.07
CA LEU A 541 -27.51 -7.04 24.31
C LEU A 541 -26.39 -6.68 25.29
N LEU A 542 -25.80 -5.49 25.17
CA LEU A 542 -24.75 -5.02 26.09
C LEU A 542 -25.25 -4.98 27.54
N ALA A 543 -26.48 -4.50 27.79
CA ALA A 543 -27.10 -4.51 29.14
C ALA A 543 -27.24 -5.95 29.67
N MET A 544 -27.74 -6.87 28.82
CA MET A 544 -27.88 -8.28 29.18
C MET A 544 -26.53 -8.95 29.48
N LEU A 545 -25.48 -8.63 28.71
CA LEU A 545 -24.12 -9.13 28.96
C LEU A 545 -23.55 -8.62 30.30
N LYS A 546 -23.81 -7.36 30.65
CA LYS A 546 -23.44 -6.79 31.97
C LYS A 546 -24.16 -7.50 33.11
N ASP A 547 -25.43 -7.88 32.95
CA ASP A 547 -26.18 -8.63 33.92
C ASP A 547 -25.64 -10.07 34.11
N VAL A 548 -25.26 -10.74 33.04
CA VAL A 548 -24.61 -12.06 33.09
C VAL A 548 -23.28 -11.94 33.82
N ARG A 549 -22.48 -10.94 33.51
CA ARG A 549 -21.20 -10.68 34.17
C ARG A 549 -21.40 -10.46 35.67
N HIS A 550 -22.37 -9.64 36.05
CA HIS A 550 -22.69 -9.36 37.47
C HIS A 550 -23.14 -10.63 38.21
N SER A 551 -23.97 -11.44 37.58
CA SER A 551 -24.43 -12.71 38.15
C SER A 551 -23.27 -13.70 38.34
N LEU A 552 -22.37 -13.80 37.36
CA LEU A 552 -21.16 -14.63 37.46
C LEU A 552 -20.18 -14.10 38.53
N SER A 553 -20.00 -12.79 38.63
CA SER A 553 -19.17 -12.14 39.63
C SER A 553 -19.61 -12.53 41.04
N LYS A 554 -20.92 -12.46 41.33
CA LYS A 554 -21.49 -12.90 42.62
C LYS A 554 -21.32 -14.40 42.87
N LYS A 555 -21.54 -15.22 41.81
CA LYS A 555 -21.47 -16.69 41.92
C LYS A 555 -20.02 -17.16 42.16
N LEU A 556 -19.05 -16.54 41.51
CA LEU A 556 -17.64 -16.92 41.61
C LEU A 556 -16.87 -16.14 42.66
N LYS A 557 -17.52 -15.14 43.32
CA LYS A 557 -16.89 -14.20 44.24
C LYS A 557 -15.63 -13.53 43.65
N LEU A 558 -15.72 -13.10 42.39
CA LEU A 558 -14.64 -12.42 41.67
C LEU A 558 -15.11 -11.01 41.28
N PRO A 559 -14.23 -10.00 41.25
CA PRO A 559 -14.57 -8.70 40.68
C PRO A 559 -15.04 -8.83 39.25
N ALA A 560 -16.05 -8.05 38.86
CA ALA A 560 -16.70 -8.17 37.56
C ALA A 560 -15.72 -7.99 36.35
N PHE A 561 -14.77 -7.08 36.50
CA PHE A 561 -13.75 -6.79 35.46
C PHE A 561 -12.75 -7.95 35.21
N VAL A 562 -12.58 -8.84 36.20
CA VAL A 562 -11.73 -10.04 36.04
C VAL A 562 -12.37 -11.04 35.12
N ILE A 563 -13.70 -11.11 35.06
CA ILE A 563 -14.43 -11.99 34.16
C ILE A 563 -14.24 -11.47 32.69
N PHE A 564 -14.82 -10.31 32.41
CA PHE A 564 -14.62 -9.60 31.13
C PHE A 564 -14.71 -8.08 31.38
N GLY A 565 -13.78 -7.30 30.83
CA GLY A 565 -13.82 -5.84 30.86
C GLY A 565 -14.98 -5.26 30.05
N ASP A 566 -15.32 -4.00 30.27
CA ASP A 566 -16.37 -3.33 29.47
C ASP A 566 -16.06 -3.34 27.95
N PRO A 567 -14.83 -3.09 27.50
CA PRO A 567 -14.48 -3.20 26.07
C PRO A 567 -14.77 -4.59 25.48
N SER A 568 -14.59 -5.66 26.27
CA SER A 568 -14.90 -7.03 25.82
C SER A 568 -16.40 -7.24 25.63
N LEU A 569 -17.23 -6.70 26.54
CA LEU A 569 -18.68 -6.81 26.41
C LEU A 569 -19.23 -5.94 25.29
N GLU A 570 -18.66 -4.77 25.07
CA GLU A 570 -19.00 -3.91 23.93
C GLU A 570 -18.70 -4.61 22.61
N ASP A 571 -17.52 -5.22 22.48
CA ASP A 571 -17.16 -5.97 21.29
C ASP A 571 -18.06 -7.22 21.09
N MET A 572 -18.41 -7.94 22.15
CA MET A 572 -19.40 -9.02 22.11
C MET A 572 -20.77 -8.55 21.60
N SER A 573 -21.20 -7.32 21.98
CA SER A 573 -22.49 -6.77 21.53
C SER A 573 -22.49 -6.32 20.06
N ILE A 574 -21.31 -6.20 19.45
CA ILE A 574 -21.12 -5.87 18.03
C ILE A 574 -20.93 -7.15 17.21
N MET A 575 -20.12 -8.09 17.71
CA MET A 575 -19.68 -9.28 16.97
C MET A 575 -20.64 -10.47 17.10
N TYR A 576 -21.52 -10.48 18.10
CA TYR A 576 -22.46 -11.55 18.40
C TYR A 576 -21.82 -12.96 18.41
N PRO A 577 -20.78 -13.24 19.21
CA PRO A 577 -20.11 -14.55 19.21
C PRO A 577 -21.01 -15.63 19.77
N ILE A 578 -21.26 -16.71 19.00
CA ILE A 578 -22.10 -17.85 19.43
C ILE A 578 -21.29 -19.14 19.62
N SER A 579 -19.99 -19.07 19.43
CA SER A 579 -19.05 -20.18 19.66
C SER A 579 -17.83 -19.73 20.47
N LEU A 580 -17.13 -20.69 21.06
CA LEU A 580 -15.90 -20.40 21.82
C LEU A 580 -14.82 -19.79 20.93
N GLU A 581 -14.74 -20.23 19.70
CA GLU A 581 -13.77 -19.72 18.71
C GLU A 581 -14.08 -18.27 18.31
N GLU A 582 -15.35 -17.93 18.16
CA GLU A 582 -15.77 -16.56 17.89
C GLU A 582 -15.54 -15.65 19.09
N LEU A 583 -15.81 -16.14 20.31
CA LEU A 583 -15.61 -15.39 21.53
C LEU A 583 -14.14 -15.01 21.79
N LYS A 584 -13.19 -15.86 21.42
CA LYS A 584 -11.75 -15.58 21.50
C LYS A 584 -11.31 -14.43 20.60
N ASN A 585 -12.09 -14.10 19.58
CA ASN A 585 -11.80 -13.00 18.66
C ASN A 585 -12.27 -11.65 19.21
N CYS A 586 -13.02 -11.63 20.31
CA CYS A 586 -13.45 -10.40 20.96
C CYS A 586 -12.28 -9.75 21.73
N GLN A 587 -12.26 -8.43 21.75
CA GLN A 587 -11.23 -7.64 22.41
C GLN A 587 -11.07 -8.04 23.90
N GLY A 588 -9.84 -8.31 24.35
CA GLY A 588 -9.53 -8.67 25.72
C GLY A 588 -10.02 -10.06 26.15
N VAL A 589 -10.43 -10.93 25.21
CA VAL A 589 -10.88 -12.28 25.47
C VAL A 589 -9.83 -13.29 24.96
N GLY A 590 -8.92 -13.67 25.86
CA GLY A 590 -7.96 -14.76 25.58
C GLY A 590 -8.59 -16.15 25.73
N GLU A 591 -7.88 -17.18 25.23
CA GLU A 591 -8.36 -18.58 25.27
C GLU A 591 -8.69 -19.05 26.69
N GLY A 592 -7.89 -18.66 27.69
CA GLY A 592 -8.12 -19.01 29.10
C GLY A 592 -9.43 -18.45 29.63
N LYS A 593 -9.68 -17.14 29.41
CA LYS A 593 -10.92 -16.48 29.84
C LYS A 593 -12.14 -16.99 29.07
N ALA A 594 -12.02 -17.21 27.76
CA ALA A 594 -13.11 -17.77 26.95
C ALA A 594 -13.54 -19.15 27.46
N ARG A 595 -12.60 -20.03 27.77
CA ARG A 595 -12.90 -21.37 28.33
C ARG A 595 -13.48 -21.31 29.73
N LYS A 596 -12.98 -20.40 30.58
CA LYS A 596 -13.37 -20.31 32.00
C LYS A 596 -14.71 -19.65 32.19
N PHE A 597 -15.01 -18.58 31.45
CA PHE A 597 -16.18 -17.73 31.69
C PHE A 597 -17.15 -17.66 30.48
N GLY A 598 -16.73 -18.05 29.28
CA GLY A 598 -17.45 -17.75 28.05
C GLY A 598 -18.80 -18.46 27.86
N LYS A 599 -19.00 -19.62 28.49
CA LYS A 599 -20.18 -20.49 28.24
C LYS A 599 -21.53 -19.77 28.42
N GLU A 600 -21.69 -19.00 29.48
CA GLU A 600 -22.96 -18.32 29.81
C GLU A 600 -23.18 -17.13 28.85
N PHE A 601 -22.13 -16.43 28.44
CA PHE A 601 -22.19 -15.34 27.47
C PHE A 601 -22.57 -15.88 26.08
N ILE A 602 -21.91 -16.94 25.61
CA ILE A 602 -22.20 -17.58 24.33
C ILE A 602 -23.66 -18.04 24.26
N SER A 603 -24.15 -18.67 25.33
CA SER A 603 -25.53 -19.15 25.38
C SER A 603 -26.54 -18.02 25.32
N LEU A 604 -26.28 -16.90 26.00
CA LEU A 604 -27.11 -15.71 25.94
C LEU A 604 -27.13 -15.10 24.54
N ILE A 605 -25.93 -14.91 23.96
CA ILE A 605 -25.80 -14.29 22.63
C ILE A 605 -26.44 -15.15 21.57
N ALA A 606 -26.26 -16.47 21.59
CA ALA A 606 -26.86 -17.40 20.63
C ALA A 606 -28.39 -17.31 20.67
N LYS A 607 -28.97 -17.30 21.86
CA LYS A 607 -30.41 -17.14 22.05
C LYS A 607 -30.91 -15.77 21.55
N TYR A 608 -30.18 -14.71 21.86
CA TYR A 608 -30.52 -13.35 21.44
C TYR A 608 -30.50 -13.19 19.93
N VAL A 609 -29.50 -13.77 19.25
CA VAL A 609 -29.37 -13.78 17.78
C VAL A 609 -30.53 -14.53 17.13
N GLU A 610 -30.91 -15.70 17.68
CA GLU A 610 -32.03 -16.51 17.17
C GLU A 610 -33.38 -15.80 17.36
N GLU A 611 -33.63 -15.22 18.55
CA GLU A 611 -34.91 -14.55 18.85
C GLU A 611 -35.12 -13.23 18.08
N ASN A 612 -34.04 -12.55 17.66
CA ASN A 612 -34.12 -11.28 16.94
C ASN A 612 -33.77 -11.38 15.44
N GLU A 613 -33.62 -12.60 14.91
CA GLU A 613 -33.28 -12.88 13.50
C GLU A 613 -32.07 -12.03 13.00
N ILE A 614 -31.01 -11.90 13.84
CA ILE A 614 -29.86 -11.03 13.53
C ILE A 614 -28.96 -11.70 12.52
N ASP A 615 -28.78 -11.06 11.36
CA ASP A 615 -27.70 -11.38 10.40
C ASP A 615 -26.37 -10.95 11.01
N ARG A 616 -25.58 -11.93 11.49
CA ARG A 616 -24.35 -11.66 12.23
C ARG A 616 -23.23 -11.22 11.28
N PRO A 617 -22.37 -10.26 11.71
CA PRO A 617 -21.14 -9.94 10.98
C PRO A 617 -20.19 -11.14 10.83
N THR A 618 -20.40 -12.22 11.57
CA THR A 618 -19.51 -13.36 11.78
C THR A 618 -19.73 -14.55 10.87
N ASP A 619 -20.64 -14.52 9.93
CA ASP A 619 -20.68 -15.55 8.87
C ASP A 619 -19.39 -15.52 8.02
N PHE A 620 -18.50 -14.57 8.32
CA PHE A 620 -17.17 -14.42 7.74
C PHE A 620 -16.09 -14.28 8.85
N VAL A 621 -15.64 -15.40 9.40
CA VAL A 621 -14.55 -15.40 10.39
C VAL A 621 -13.21 -15.24 9.68
N VAL A 622 -12.56 -14.09 9.87
CA VAL A 622 -11.16 -13.89 9.52
C VAL A 622 -10.31 -14.42 10.69
N LYS A 623 -9.55 -15.49 10.43
CA LYS A 623 -8.58 -15.98 11.40
C LYS A 623 -7.44 -14.97 11.51
N SER A 624 -7.19 -14.46 12.72
CA SER A 624 -6.02 -13.61 12.98
C SER A 624 -4.76 -14.45 13.15
N VAL A 625 -3.62 -13.93 12.69
CA VAL A 625 -2.32 -14.50 13.00
C VAL A 625 -2.08 -14.25 14.50
N ALA A 626 -1.80 -15.31 15.25
CA ALA A 626 -1.33 -15.12 16.62
C ALA A 626 -0.03 -14.31 16.56
N ASN A 627 -0.09 -13.10 17.08
CA ASN A 627 1.05 -12.17 17.05
C ASN A 627 2.16 -12.76 17.91
N LYS A 628 3.05 -13.52 17.32
CA LYS A 628 4.31 -13.93 17.93
C LYS A 628 5.24 -12.71 17.88
N SER A 629 4.93 -11.67 18.66
CA SER A 629 5.92 -10.66 18.94
C SER A 629 7.13 -11.40 19.49
N LEU A 630 8.26 -11.33 18.82
CA LEU A 630 9.53 -11.92 19.30
C LEU A 630 9.84 -11.42 20.72
N ASN A 631 9.39 -10.22 21.06
CA ASN A 631 9.51 -9.65 22.40
C ASN A 631 8.59 -10.36 23.40
N LYS A 632 7.31 -10.59 23.08
CA LYS A 632 6.38 -11.31 23.99
C LYS A 632 6.88 -12.73 24.31
N VAL A 633 7.31 -13.48 23.30
CA VAL A 633 7.86 -14.82 23.50
C VAL A 633 9.12 -14.77 24.35
N TYR A 634 10.01 -13.79 24.09
CA TYR A 634 11.23 -13.61 24.86
C TYR A 634 10.93 -13.24 26.32
N ILE A 635 10.03 -12.30 26.54
CA ILE A 635 9.61 -11.87 27.89
C ILE A 635 9.03 -13.06 28.67
N ILE A 636 8.10 -13.82 28.10
CA ILE A 636 7.53 -15.03 28.74
C ILE A 636 8.64 -16.01 29.10
N GLN A 637 9.52 -16.33 28.17
CA GLN A 637 10.62 -17.29 28.42
C GLN A 637 11.63 -16.77 29.46
N SER A 638 11.84 -15.47 29.52
CA SER A 638 12.76 -14.84 30.48
C SER A 638 12.13 -14.79 31.89
N VAL A 639 10.84 -14.48 31.99
CA VAL A 639 10.07 -14.55 33.24
C VAL A 639 10.01 -16.00 33.77
N ASP A 640 9.79 -16.99 32.92
CA ASP A 640 9.82 -18.40 33.29
C ASP A 640 11.20 -18.83 33.85
N LYS A 641 12.27 -18.21 33.36
CA LYS A 641 13.65 -18.39 33.84
C LYS A 641 13.96 -17.52 35.07
N LYS A 642 13.02 -16.71 35.54
CA LYS A 642 13.16 -15.77 36.64
C LYS A 642 14.26 -14.72 36.43
N ILE A 643 14.45 -14.26 35.20
CA ILE A 643 15.35 -13.15 34.87
C ILE A 643 14.70 -11.85 35.36
N PRO A 644 15.42 -10.96 36.09
CA PRO A 644 14.90 -9.68 36.50
C PRO A 644 14.38 -8.83 35.32
N LEU A 645 13.30 -8.05 35.55
CA LEU A 645 12.63 -7.32 34.47
C LEU A 645 13.49 -6.20 33.87
N ASP A 646 14.35 -5.59 34.67
CA ASP A 646 15.37 -4.64 34.25
C ASP A 646 16.43 -5.29 33.33
N GLU A 647 16.89 -6.50 33.62
CA GLU A 647 17.79 -7.23 32.73
C GLU A 647 17.09 -7.62 31.41
N ILE A 648 15.78 -7.90 31.45
CA ILE A 648 14.98 -8.17 30.23
C ILE A 648 14.88 -6.90 29.37
N ALA A 649 14.68 -5.74 30.01
CA ALA A 649 14.64 -4.45 29.36
C ALA A 649 15.97 -4.15 28.66
N ASP A 650 17.09 -4.29 29.37
CA ASP A 650 18.44 -4.08 28.83
C ASP A 650 18.76 -5.00 27.66
N ALA A 651 18.45 -6.29 27.77
CA ALA A 651 18.72 -7.29 26.74
C ALA A 651 17.95 -7.03 25.44
N LYS A 652 16.85 -6.28 25.49
CA LYS A 652 16.01 -5.93 24.34
C LYS A 652 16.09 -4.48 23.93
N HIS A 653 16.93 -3.67 24.63
CA HIS A 653 17.03 -2.22 24.43
C HIS A 653 15.65 -1.54 24.55
N MET A 654 14.88 -1.96 25.55
CA MET A 654 13.57 -1.42 25.90
C MET A 654 13.68 -0.61 27.20
N GLU A 655 12.82 0.38 27.36
CA GLU A 655 12.61 1.00 28.65
C GLU A 655 11.84 0.03 29.57
N LEU A 656 12.05 0.10 30.87
CA LEU A 656 11.39 -0.81 31.83
C LEU A 656 9.87 -0.70 31.78
N GLU A 657 9.33 0.51 31.57
CA GLU A 657 7.91 0.76 31.37
C GLU A 657 7.33 -0.02 30.17
N GLN A 658 8.09 -0.14 29.08
CA GLN A 658 7.66 -0.92 27.91
C GLN A 658 7.59 -2.42 28.22
N VAL A 659 8.43 -2.92 29.13
CA VAL A 659 8.33 -4.30 29.60
C VAL A 659 7.07 -4.49 30.42
N TYR A 660 6.71 -3.53 31.26
CA TYR A 660 5.43 -3.58 32.02
C TYR A 660 4.22 -3.56 31.09
N ASP A 661 4.22 -2.71 30.06
CA ASP A 661 3.16 -2.67 29.04
C ASP A 661 3.00 -4.02 28.33
N GLU A 662 4.11 -4.66 27.98
CA GLU A 662 4.08 -5.99 27.34
C GLU A 662 3.59 -7.09 28.32
N LEU A 663 3.96 -7.03 29.61
CA LEU A 663 3.47 -7.95 30.65
C LEU A 663 1.96 -7.78 30.86
N GLU A 664 1.47 -6.56 30.94
CA GLU A 664 0.03 -6.25 31.02
C GLU A 664 -0.73 -6.82 29.81
N ALA A 665 -0.18 -6.63 28.60
CA ALA A 665 -0.76 -7.17 27.39
C ALA A 665 -0.74 -8.71 27.32
N ILE A 666 0.30 -9.36 27.89
CA ILE A 666 0.41 -10.82 27.97
C ILE A 666 -0.65 -11.38 28.93
N VAL A 667 -0.78 -10.78 30.11
CA VAL A 667 -1.77 -11.20 31.13
C VAL A 667 -3.19 -10.88 30.67
N GLY A 668 -3.41 -9.69 30.06
CA GLY A 668 -4.69 -9.32 29.46
C GLY A 668 -5.16 -10.26 28.36
N ALA A 669 -4.23 -10.85 27.59
CA ALA A 669 -4.52 -11.87 26.59
C ALA A 669 -4.82 -13.26 27.18
N GLY A 670 -4.79 -13.45 28.48
CA GLY A 670 -5.10 -14.70 29.15
C GLY A 670 -3.90 -15.64 29.35
N THR A 671 -2.66 -15.14 29.25
CA THR A 671 -1.46 -15.91 29.50
C THR A 671 -1.05 -15.74 30.97
N LYS A 672 -0.96 -16.86 31.70
CA LYS A 672 -0.50 -16.85 33.10
C LYS A 672 1.02 -16.68 33.13
N ILE A 673 1.48 -15.70 33.94
CA ILE A 673 2.90 -15.44 34.18
C ILE A 673 3.14 -15.31 35.69
N ASN A 674 4.35 -15.58 36.16
CA ASN A 674 4.71 -15.45 37.56
C ASN A 674 5.91 -14.48 37.70
N ILE A 675 5.64 -13.29 38.22
CA ILE A 675 6.64 -12.25 38.46
C ILE A 675 6.92 -12.04 39.95
N ASP A 676 6.48 -12.97 40.85
CA ASP A 676 6.68 -12.87 42.28
C ASP A 676 8.14 -12.73 42.69
N TYR A 677 9.04 -13.36 41.95
CA TYR A 677 10.46 -13.27 42.21
C TYR A 677 10.97 -11.82 42.09
N TYR A 678 10.46 -11.04 41.11
CA TYR A 678 10.84 -9.66 40.90
C TYR A 678 10.10 -8.71 41.90
N ILE A 679 8.82 -8.92 42.12
CA ILE A 679 8.03 -8.17 43.09
C ILE A 679 8.69 -8.19 44.46
N ARG A 680 9.11 -9.36 44.98
CA ARG A 680 9.78 -9.51 46.27
C ARG A 680 11.17 -8.87 46.35
N MET A 681 11.75 -8.51 45.22
CA MET A 681 13.05 -7.82 45.17
C MET A 681 12.89 -6.30 45.36
N ILE A 682 11.73 -5.74 44.97
CA ILE A 682 11.57 -4.29 44.86
C ILE A 682 10.42 -3.72 45.69
N ILE A 683 9.50 -4.55 46.15
CA ILE A 683 8.30 -4.12 46.91
C ILE A 683 8.26 -4.83 48.27
N ASP A 684 8.00 -4.05 49.35
CA ASP A 684 7.83 -4.58 50.69
C ASP A 684 6.57 -5.44 50.80
N GLU A 685 6.63 -6.51 51.56
CA GLU A 685 5.56 -7.54 51.66
C GLU A 685 4.24 -6.93 52.13
N ASP A 686 4.28 -5.99 53.09
CA ASP A 686 3.08 -5.28 53.60
C ASP A 686 2.37 -4.50 52.48
N LYS A 687 3.13 -3.83 51.62
CA LYS A 687 2.59 -3.11 50.46
C LYS A 687 2.01 -4.03 49.39
N VAL A 688 2.63 -5.20 49.22
CA VAL A 688 2.12 -6.23 48.27
C VAL A 688 0.74 -6.68 48.72
N ASP A 689 0.56 -6.95 50.00
CA ASP A 689 -0.70 -7.42 50.58
C ASP A 689 -1.78 -6.32 50.47
N ASP A 690 -1.46 -5.10 50.84
CA ASP A 690 -2.40 -3.96 50.80
C ASP A 690 -2.92 -3.69 49.36
N ILE A 691 -2.03 -3.63 48.36
CA ILE A 691 -2.42 -3.39 46.96
C ILE A 691 -3.21 -4.60 46.43
N TYR A 692 -2.80 -5.82 46.79
CA TYR A 692 -3.47 -7.03 46.34
C TYR A 692 -4.89 -7.14 46.91
N GLU A 693 -5.07 -6.84 48.24
CA GLU A 693 -6.38 -6.79 48.89
C GLU A 693 -7.28 -5.71 48.28
N TYR A 694 -6.73 -4.53 47.97
CA TYR A 694 -7.48 -3.49 47.29
C TYR A 694 -8.07 -4.00 45.97
N PHE A 695 -7.26 -4.63 45.06
CA PHE A 695 -7.78 -5.16 43.82
C PHE A 695 -8.78 -6.31 44.01
N LYS A 696 -8.67 -7.06 45.07
CA LYS A 696 -9.53 -8.20 45.36
C LYS A 696 -10.88 -7.79 45.98
N GLU A 697 -10.90 -6.83 46.88
CA GLU A 697 -12.07 -6.55 47.73
C GLU A 697 -12.73 -5.20 47.40
N GLU A 698 -11.97 -4.18 47.05
CA GLU A 698 -12.46 -2.80 46.95
C GLU A 698 -12.58 -2.29 45.52
N ALA A 699 -11.70 -2.74 44.62
CA ALA A 699 -11.62 -2.20 43.25
C ALA A 699 -12.88 -2.48 42.42
N THR A 700 -13.42 -1.44 41.84
CA THR A 700 -14.55 -1.51 40.88
C THR A 700 -14.10 -1.58 39.45
N SER A 701 -12.85 -1.18 39.13
CA SER A 701 -12.18 -1.24 37.84
C SER A 701 -10.73 -1.69 38.02
N ASP A 702 -10.04 -2.00 36.89
CA ASP A 702 -8.62 -2.32 36.89
C ASP A 702 -7.73 -1.08 36.68
N SER A 703 -8.25 0.12 36.85
CA SER A 703 -7.56 1.38 36.65
C SER A 703 -6.47 1.64 37.67
N VAL A 704 -5.22 1.74 37.25
CA VAL A 704 -4.08 2.11 38.09
C VAL A 704 -4.30 3.50 38.70
N ASN A 705 -4.87 4.44 37.98
CA ASN A 705 -5.15 5.79 38.44
C ASN A 705 -6.21 5.82 39.61
N GLU A 706 -7.17 4.92 39.56
CA GLU A 706 -8.18 4.79 40.66
C GLU A 706 -7.56 4.13 41.87
N ALA A 707 -6.74 3.10 41.66
CA ALA A 707 -6.01 2.44 42.74
C ALA A 707 -5.05 3.41 43.44
N MET A 708 -4.29 4.21 42.70
CA MET A 708 -3.40 5.24 43.25
C MET A 708 -4.14 6.27 44.11
N LYS A 709 -5.36 6.65 43.71
CA LYS A 709 -6.19 7.58 44.49
C LYS A 709 -6.72 6.95 45.78
N ALA A 710 -7.04 5.67 45.75
CA ALA A 710 -7.61 4.95 46.91
C ALA A 710 -6.51 4.58 47.92
N LEU A 711 -5.38 4.11 47.47
CA LEU A 711 -4.26 3.67 48.31
C LEU A 711 -3.45 4.84 48.90
N GLY A 712 -3.43 6.00 48.26
CA GLY A 712 -2.74 7.20 48.72
C GLY A 712 -1.29 7.36 48.33
N PRO A 713 -0.59 8.40 48.80
CA PRO A 713 0.71 8.83 48.28
C PRO A 713 1.91 7.95 48.71
N ASP A 714 1.70 6.98 49.57
CA ASP A 714 2.77 6.09 50.06
C ASP A 714 3.07 4.93 49.10
N TYR A 715 2.27 4.82 48.02
CA TYR A 715 2.40 3.80 46.95
C TYR A 715 2.81 4.45 45.62
N THR A 716 3.67 3.80 44.90
CA THR A 716 4.10 4.26 43.58
C THR A 716 3.26 3.64 42.46
N GLU A 717 3.18 4.28 41.30
CA GLU A 717 2.49 3.76 40.12
C GLU A 717 3.08 2.41 39.69
N GLU A 718 4.38 2.27 39.77
CA GLU A 718 5.10 1.04 39.49
C GLU A 718 4.69 -0.12 40.39
N GLU A 719 4.65 0.10 41.71
CA GLU A 719 4.20 -0.89 42.67
C GLU A 719 2.77 -1.37 42.37
N VAL A 720 1.88 -0.43 42.10
CA VAL A 720 0.47 -0.73 41.80
C VAL A 720 0.34 -1.49 40.45
N ARG A 721 1.09 -1.13 39.43
CA ARG A 721 1.10 -1.83 38.13
C ARG A 721 1.58 -3.29 38.27
N LEU A 722 2.66 -3.51 38.97
CA LEU A 722 3.23 -4.86 39.14
C LEU A 722 2.29 -5.78 39.92
N ILE A 723 1.68 -5.29 41.03
CA ILE A 723 0.74 -6.07 41.81
C ILE A 723 -0.57 -6.32 41.03
N ARG A 724 -1.03 -5.35 40.21
CA ARG A 724 -2.14 -5.56 39.30
C ARG A 724 -1.87 -6.66 38.30
N ILE A 725 -0.66 -6.68 37.67
CA ILE A 725 -0.23 -7.75 36.74
C ILE A 725 -0.28 -9.11 37.46
N LYS A 726 0.28 -9.19 38.68
CA LYS A 726 0.23 -10.39 39.51
C LYS A 726 -1.21 -10.84 39.76
N PHE A 727 -2.05 -9.94 40.24
CA PHE A 727 -3.45 -10.18 40.56
C PHE A 727 -4.24 -10.71 39.38
N LEU A 728 -4.13 -10.04 38.21
CA LEU A 728 -4.80 -10.47 36.97
C LEU A 728 -4.27 -11.81 36.46
N SER A 729 -2.99 -12.07 36.64
CA SER A 729 -2.36 -13.34 36.25
C SER A 729 -2.84 -14.50 37.11
N GLU A 730 -3.04 -14.30 38.38
CA GLU A 730 -3.46 -15.36 39.35
C GLU A 730 -4.97 -15.64 39.34
N ILE A 731 -5.75 -14.58 39.23
CA ILE A 731 -7.21 -14.66 39.41
C ILE A 731 -7.93 -14.70 38.06
N GLY A 732 -7.46 -13.94 37.07
CA GLY A 732 -8.09 -13.78 35.76
C GLY A 732 -7.75 -14.90 34.77
N ASN A 733 -6.64 -15.60 34.96
CA ASN A 733 -6.10 -16.56 33.95
C ASN A 733 -5.98 -18.00 34.44
#